data_923151d672ba63490f4561cd765ee92e
#
_entry.id   923151d672ba63490f4561cd765ee92e
#
_cell.length_a   1.000
_cell.length_b   1.000
_cell.length_c   1.000
_cell.angle_alpha   90.00
_cell.angle_beta   90.00
_cell.angle_gamma   90.00
#
_symmetry.space_group_name_H-M   'P 1'
#
loop_
_entity.id
_entity.type
_entity.pdbx_description
1 polymer ?
#
loop_
_entity_poly.entity_id
_entity_poly.type
_entity_poly.pdbx_seq_one_letter_code
_entity_poly.pdbx_strand_id
1 'polypeptide(L)'
;MFMGLTMKICISIVFGCVLSLSLSLAWASGLTLEQQRKEFLRLEKLIQKGQDSSFHQQAETLKGYPLYPDLQYQWLKKHLHQADKINVFLKDFKHTQYAGLLRYHWQVYLAKNKQWKQFLQSYTKSHDPLLQCYYFRAKYNEGAKKQALLGARALWVVGKSQPDECDPLFKVLQASTYFTAEIRWQRFAAALRNNKTGLARYIQGLMDSNDQKTARLWLKIHKYPELIKKPELLGKNKAQSGLIFAHAIDRLANTQYALAIEIWDARNSSFAINKARLQALEQRLALSLAYQRDPGAYHRLTRLEVADKKTKEWRVRAALLEQNWEHVEQAIADLSKETQNKDKWRFWLARALEKTNKAKVAGFIYNELSTNRSFYGYLSANKLGKDYQLSDYPIQVSEELLENFKQTADFRVVAEWLVLDRLREAKRQWWYAVEKLNKKQILIAARYAQQLDWTEIAIFTIAKAKYWDDVALRFPIEYKNMVENHAKLREIPATMIYGLIRRESAFNEKALSPVGARGLMQIMPGTGKQIARALQERLHNQTGLFDASTNIKYGAYYYKHLLDQFNGRYVLAVAAYNAGPRKVQQWLPGKTPLAADIWIEIIPFKETRAYVSAVLTYALIYQKRLGLTGLTMKNFIRDVAPRKE
;
A
#
# COMPACT_ATOMS: atom_id res chain seq x y z
N MET A 1 18.77 82.88 -30.87
CA MET A 1 17.53 83.28 -31.54
C MET A 1 16.48 82.25 -31.22
N PHE A 2 15.52 82.70 -30.47
CA PHE A 2 14.13 82.23 -30.31
C PHE A 2 13.82 80.79 -30.02
N MET A 3 13.32 80.64 -28.88
CA MET A 3 11.96 80.32 -28.43
C MET A 3 11.77 78.78 -28.36
N GLY A 4 11.34 78.18 -27.32
CA GLY A 4 10.57 78.61 -26.16
C GLY A 4 9.59 77.56 -25.81
N LEU A 5 9.43 77.43 -24.56
CA LEU A 5 8.14 77.16 -23.86
C LEU A 5 7.41 75.84 -24.03
N THR A 6 7.34 75.17 -22.86
CA THR A 6 6.17 74.49 -22.25
C THR A 6 5.63 73.23 -22.89
N MET A 7 5.81 72.19 -22.16
CA MET A 7 4.65 71.38 -21.70
C MET A 7 5.04 70.44 -20.54
N LYS A 8 5.01 71.00 -19.34
CA LYS A 8 4.69 70.22 -18.12
C LYS A 8 3.19 70.04 -18.06
N ILE A 9 2.76 68.94 -17.41
CA ILE A 9 1.37 68.53 -17.11
C ILE A 9 0.82 67.51 -18.10
N CYS A 10 0.92 66.23 -17.74
CA CYS A 10 -0.04 65.15 -17.89
C CYS A 10 0.59 63.76 -17.62
N ILE A 11 1.24 63.58 -16.46
CA ILE A 11 1.55 62.22 -15.96
C ILE A 11 1.19 62.22 -14.46
N SER A 12 -0.10 62.17 -14.19
CA SER A 12 -0.59 61.95 -12.79
C SER A 12 -2.04 61.43 -12.72
N ILE A 13 -2.55 60.74 -13.74
CA ILE A 13 -3.93 60.13 -13.71
C ILE A 13 -3.93 58.76 -14.40
N VAL A 14 -2.94 57.92 -14.26
CA VAL A 14 -3.01 56.51 -14.74
C VAL A 14 -2.55 55.50 -13.64
N PHE A 15 -2.14 55.97 -12.46
CA PHE A 15 -1.74 55.06 -11.37
C PHE A 15 -2.84 54.79 -10.35
N GLY A 16 -4.07 55.29 -10.58
CA GLY A 16 -5.21 55.18 -9.66
C GLY A 16 -6.24 54.08 -10.01
N CYS A 17 -6.18 53.44 -11.18
CA CYS A 17 -7.23 52.52 -11.65
C CYS A 17 -6.81 51.03 -11.72
N VAL A 18 -5.60 50.65 -11.38
CA VAL A 18 -5.16 49.21 -11.39
C VAL A 18 -5.21 48.56 -10.01
N LEU A 19 -5.41 49.32 -8.93
CA LEU A 19 -5.57 48.77 -7.57
C LEU A 19 -7.04 48.53 -7.17
N SER A 20 -8.02 48.80 -8.03
CA SER A 20 -9.45 48.64 -7.70
C SER A 20 -10.16 47.45 -8.37
N LEU A 21 -9.46 46.61 -9.15
CA LEU A 21 -10.07 45.45 -9.84
C LEU A 21 -9.73 44.07 -9.21
N SER A 22 -8.92 44.04 -8.16
CA SER A 22 -8.65 42.78 -7.38
C SER A 22 -9.49 42.64 -6.10
N LEU A 23 -10.40 43.57 -5.83
CA LEU A 23 -11.25 43.62 -4.63
C LEU A 23 -12.73 43.23 -4.87
N SER A 24 -13.12 42.84 -6.08
CA SER A 24 -14.56 42.75 -6.43
C SER A 24 -15.14 41.31 -6.40
N LEU A 25 -14.50 40.32 -5.79
CA LEU A 25 -15.07 38.97 -5.60
C LEU A 25 -15.27 38.58 -4.11
N ALA A 26 -15.10 39.50 -3.16
CA ALA A 26 -15.25 39.26 -1.73
C ALA A 26 -16.60 39.77 -1.14
N TRP A 27 -17.59 40.11 -1.95
CA TRP A 27 -18.82 40.77 -1.44
C TRP A 27 -20.07 39.92 -1.55
N ALA A 28 -20.09 38.73 -0.89
CA ALA A 28 -21.34 38.01 -0.65
C ALA A 28 -21.66 37.82 0.86
N SER A 29 -20.74 38.06 1.79
CA SER A 29 -21.01 37.88 3.23
C SER A 29 -20.62 39.05 4.13
N GLY A 30 -19.96 40.08 3.63
CA GLY A 30 -19.46 41.18 4.48
C GLY A 30 -18.39 40.81 5.51
N LEU A 31 -18.09 39.49 5.70
CA LEU A 31 -17.16 38.97 6.68
C LEU A 31 -15.77 38.80 6.09
N THR A 32 -14.73 39.22 6.82
CA THR A 32 -13.35 38.90 6.52
C THR A 32 -13.11 37.39 6.65
N LEU A 33 -12.05 36.85 6.03
CA LEU A 33 -11.73 35.42 6.08
C LEU A 33 -11.54 34.94 7.55
N GLU A 34 -10.93 35.76 8.40
CA GLU A 34 -10.79 35.45 9.83
C GLU A 34 -12.13 35.40 10.56
N GLN A 35 -13.04 36.30 10.25
CA GLN A 35 -14.38 36.26 10.80
C GLN A 35 -15.16 35.03 10.29
N GLN A 36 -15.00 34.65 9.03
CA GLN A 36 -15.58 33.42 8.48
C GLN A 36 -15.06 32.16 9.20
N ARG A 37 -13.77 32.07 9.54
CA ARG A 37 -13.19 30.97 10.35
C ARG A 37 -13.78 30.90 11.74
N LYS A 38 -13.86 32.03 12.44
CA LYS A 38 -14.49 32.11 13.78
C LYS A 38 -15.96 31.69 13.72
N GLU A 39 -16.67 32.15 12.71
CA GLU A 39 -18.08 31.82 12.50
C GLU A 39 -18.25 30.33 12.16
N PHE A 40 -17.40 29.75 11.31
CA PHE A 40 -17.40 28.33 11.02
C PHE A 40 -17.27 27.48 12.31
N LEU A 41 -16.28 27.77 13.15
CA LEU A 41 -16.10 27.07 14.43
C LEU A 41 -17.28 27.24 15.38
N ARG A 42 -17.92 28.41 15.37
CA ARG A 42 -19.12 28.68 16.15
C ARG A 42 -20.32 27.86 15.66
N LEU A 43 -20.53 27.81 14.35
CA LEU A 43 -21.60 27.03 13.74
C LEU A 43 -21.42 25.52 13.90
N GLU A 44 -20.18 25.01 13.86
CA GLU A 44 -19.90 23.61 14.24
C GLU A 44 -20.38 23.30 15.66
N LYS A 45 -20.16 24.21 16.61
CA LYS A 45 -20.65 24.05 18.00
C LYS A 45 -22.17 24.05 18.06
N LEU A 46 -22.87 24.86 17.26
CA LEU A 46 -24.35 24.84 17.18
C LEU A 46 -24.87 23.49 16.68
N ILE A 47 -24.24 22.94 15.61
CA ILE A 47 -24.56 21.61 15.10
C ILE A 47 -24.35 20.55 16.21
N GLN A 48 -23.24 20.64 16.95
CA GLN A 48 -22.93 19.67 18.02
C GLN A 48 -23.99 19.73 19.12
N LYS A 49 -24.51 20.93 19.49
CA LYS A 49 -25.51 21.17 20.50
C LYS A 49 -26.97 20.94 20.04
N GLY A 50 -27.17 20.66 18.72
CA GLY A 50 -28.53 20.48 18.17
C GLY A 50 -29.37 21.76 18.08
N GLN A 51 -28.70 22.93 17.95
CA GLN A 51 -29.36 24.22 17.85
C GLN A 51 -29.66 24.57 16.39
N ASP A 52 -30.57 23.83 15.77
CA ASP A 52 -30.83 23.84 14.32
C ASP A 52 -31.37 25.17 13.79
N SER A 53 -32.31 25.81 14.50
CA SER A 53 -32.89 27.10 14.09
C SER A 53 -31.80 28.17 13.99
N SER A 54 -30.95 28.27 15.01
CA SER A 54 -29.85 29.22 15.06
C SER A 54 -28.78 28.89 13.99
N PHE A 55 -28.55 27.60 13.72
CA PHE A 55 -27.63 27.17 12.65
C PHE A 55 -28.14 27.62 11.27
N HIS A 56 -29.40 27.34 10.92
CA HIS A 56 -29.93 27.69 9.60
C HIS A 56 -29.96 29.19 9.33
N GLN A 57 -30.33 29.98 10.35
CA GLN A 57 -30.36 31.42 10.20
C GLN A 57 -29.00 32.02 9.85
N GLN A 58 -27.93 31.41 10.31
CA GLN A 58 -26.59 32.00 10.25
C GLN A 58 -25.67 31.28 9.25
N ALA A 59 -25.93 30.03 8.88
CA ALA A 59 -25.07 29.26 7.98
C ALA A 59 -24.91 29.87 6.58
N GLU A 60 -25.95 30.56 6.07
CA GLU A 60 -25.93 31.18 4.75
C GLU A 60 -24.89 32.32 4.65
N THR A 61 -24.52 32.94 5.78
CA THR A 61 -23.43 33.95 5.81
C THR A 61 -22.08 33.39 5.36
N LEU A 62 -21.90 32.06 5.44
CA LEU A 62 -20.69 31.35 5.03
C LEU A 62 -20.77 30.71 3.64
N LYS A 63 -21.79 30.97 2.83
CA LYS A 63 -22.00 30.31 1.52
C LYS A 63 -20.79 30.38 0.58
N GLY A 64 -20.00 31.47 0.63
CA GLY A 64 -18.77 31.64 -0.13
C GLY A 64 -17.49 31.07 0.53
N TYR A 65 -17.59 30.60 1.77
CA TYR A 65 -16.46 30.10 2.51
C TYR A 65 -16.06 28.67 2.06
N PRO A 66 -14.77 28.37 1.86
CA PRO A 66 -14.33 27.08 1.32
C PRO A 66 -14.85 25.85 2.09
N LEU A 67 -15.06 25.96 3.41
CA LEU A 67 -15.55 24.86 4.24
C LEU A 67 -17.07 24.84 4.40
N TYR A 68 -17.83 25.72 3.73
CA TYR A 68 -19.29 25.68 3.78
C TYR A 68 -19.90 24.33 3.39
N PRO A 69 -19.41 23.62 2.36
CA PRO A 69 -19.91 22.28 2.05
C PRO A 69 -19.68 21.26 3.17
N ASP A 70 -18.58 21.36 3.93
CA ASP A 70 -18.35 20.51 5.09
C ASP A 70 -19.37 20.80 6.20
N LEU A 71 -19.62 22.06 6.47
CA LEU A 71 -20.59 22.49 7.49
C LEU A 71 -21.99 21.96 7.20
N GLN A 72 -22.45 22.10 5.94
CA GLN A 72 -23.73 21.55 5.49
C GLN A 72 -23.75 20.00 5.58
N TYR A 73 -22.66 19.34 5.22
CA TYR A 73 -22.52 17.89 5.36
C TYR A 73 -22.63 17.45 6.84
N GLN A 74 -21.96 18.15 7.76
CA GLN A 74 -22.00 17.83 9.18
C GLN A 74 -23.43 17.91 9.72
N TRP A 75 -24.19 18.94 9.34
CA TRP A 75 -25.58 19.09 9.75
C TRP A 75 -26.47 18.01 9.12
N LEU A 76 -26.42 17.84 7.80
CA LEU A 76 -27.22 16.85 7.07
C LEU A 76 -26.96 15.41 7.54
N LYS A 77 -25.72 15.09 7.92
CA LYS A 77 -25.37 13.78 8.49
C LYS A 77 -26.14 13.48 9.79
N LYS A 78 -26.50 14.49 10.56
CA LYS A 78 -27.35 14.34 11.75
C LYS A 78 -28.86 14.36 11.40
N HIS A 79 -29.23 14.85 10.24
CA HIS A 79 -30.61 15.07 9.78
C HIS A 79 -30.94 14.28 8.51
N LEU A 80 -30.60 12.99 8.51
CA LEU A 80 -30.75 12.13 7.33
C LEU A 80 -32.20 11.89 6.87
N HIS A 81 -33.19 12.34 7.65
CA HIS A 81 -34.62 12.37 7.27
C HIS A 81 -34.97 13.51 6.32
N GLN A 82 -34.11 14.51 6.15
CA GLN A 82 -34.31 15.68 5.30
C GLN A 82 -33.96 15.39 3.82
N ALA A 83 -34.73 14.50 3.19
CA ALA A 83 -34.42 13.99 1.84
C ALA A 83 -34.25 15.10 0.79
N ASP A 84 -35.12 16.12 0.81
CA ASP A 84 -35.05 17.22 -0.17
C ASP A 84 -33.77 18.04 -0.04
N LYS A 85 -33.38 18.39 1.20
CA LYS A 85 -32.13 19.11 1.45
C LYS A 85 -30.92 18.28 1.07
N ILE A 86 -30.97 16.95 1.31
CA ILE A 86 -29.90 16.05 0.90
C ILE A 86 -29.79 16.01 -0.63
N ASN A 87 -30.91 15.91 -1.35
CA ASN A 87 -30.90 15.90 -2.81
C ASN A 87 -30.32 17.21 -3.39
N VAL A 88 -30.70 18.37 -2.83
CA VAL A 88 -30.11 19.67 -3.18
C VAL A 88 -28.59 19.65 -2.95
N PHE A 89 -28.16 19.23 -1.75
CA PHE A 89 -26.73 19.14 -1.43
C PHE A 89 -25.96 18.23 -2.40
N LEU A 90 -26.49 17.04 -2.70
CA LEU A 90 -25.87 16.08 -3.62
C LEU A 90 -25.78 16.61 -5.05
N LYS A 91 -26.66 17.51 -5.46
CA LYS A 91 -26.63 18.21 -6.76
C LYS A 91 -25.60 19.34 -6.74
N ASP A 92 -25.69 20.24 -5.77
CA ASP A 92 -24.92 21.49 -5.71
C ASP A 92 -23.43 21.22 -5.41
N PHE A 93 -23.15 20.27 -4.52
CA PHE A 93 -21.79 19.92 -4.07
C PHE A 93 -21.27 18.58 -4.64
N LYS A 94 -21.81 18.14 -5.79
CA LYS A 94 -21.44 16.84 -6.43
C LYS A 94 -19.95 16.65 -6.67
N HIS A 95 -19.18 17.72 -6.81
CA HIS A 95 -17.75 17.71 -7.07
C HIS A 95 -16.90 17.73 -5.79
N THR A 96 -17.52 17.69 -4.61
CA THR A 96 -16.84 17.61 -3.32
C THR A 96 -16.80 16.18 -2.80
N GLN A 97 -15.82 15.88 -1.93
CA GLN A 97 -15.77 14.59 -1.24
C GLN A 97 -17.01 14.36 -0.36
N TYR A 98 -17.64 15.44 0.13
CA TYR A 98 -18.76 15.39 1.06
C TYR A 98 -20.03 14.80 0.43
N ALA A 99 -20.25 15.01 -0.87
CA ALA A 99 -21.37 14.41 -1.58
C ALA A 99 -21.33 12.87 -1.54
N GLY A 100 -20.17 12.27 -1.78
CA GLY A 100 -20.00 10.82 -1.66
C GLY A 100 -20.23 10.30 -0.24
N LEU A 101 -19.68 11.01 0.77
CA LEU A 101 -19.84 10.67 2.18
C LEU A 101 -21.30 10.78 2.63
N LEU A 102 -21.99 11.87 2.25
CA LEU A 102 -23.38 12.06 2.63
C LEU A 102 -24.29 11.01 1.95
N ARG A 103 -24.08 10.73 0.69
CA ARG A 103 -24.82 9.69 -0.04
C ARG A 103 -24.71 8.33 0.66
N TYR A 104 -23.49 7.95 1.07
CA TYR A 104 -23.29 6.71 1.83
C TYR A 104 -24.11 6.68 3.12
N HIS A 105 -24.01 7.72 3.96
CA HIS A 105 -24.76 7.78 5.22
C HIS A 105 -26.27 7.79 4.98
N TRP A 106 -26.73 8.51 3.97
CA TRP A 106 -28.14 8.57 3.63
C TRP A 106 -28.68 7.22 3.12
N GLN A 107 -27.94 6.54 2.26
CA GLN A 107 -28.32 5.17 1.82
C GLN A 107 -28.42 4.21 3.00
N VAL A 108 -27.47 4.24 3.93
CA VAL A 108 -27.54 3.40 5.15
C VAL A 108 -28.77 3.77 5.99
N TYR A 109 -29.07 5.05 6.14
CA TYR A 109 -30.26 5.53 6.86
C TYR A 109 -31.56 5.03 6.19
N LEU A 110 -31.71 5.24 4.89
CA LEU A 110 -32.89 4.79 4.13
C LEU A 110 -33.11 3.28 4.27
N ALA A 111 -32.03 2.51 4.16
CA ALA A 111 -32.09 1.06 4.27
C ALA A 111 -32.45 0.60 5.70
N LYS A 112 -31.91 1.22 6.75
CA LYS A 112 -32.26 0.95 8.15
C LYS A 112 -33.72 1.23 8.44
N ASN A 113 -34.27 2.29 7.85
CA ASN A 113 -35.68 2.67 7.97
C ASN A 113 -36.60 1.99 6.93
N LYS A 114 -36.08 0.99 6.18
CA LYS A 114 -36.84 0.22 5.19
C LYS A 114 -37.48 1.06 4.08
N GLN A 115 -36.92 2.23 3.80
CA GLN A 115 -37.37 3.12 2.71
C GLN A 115 -36.79 2.64 1.37
N TRP A 116 -37.22 1.45 0.94
CA TRP A 116 -36.58 0.70 -0.13
C TRP A 116 -36.61 1.40 -1.49
N LYS A 117 -37.74 2.02 -1.83
CA LYS A 117 -37.87 2.77 -3.12
C LYS A 117 -36.85 3.92 -3.21
N GLN A 118 -36.79 4.77 -2.14
CA GLN A 118 -35.85 5.88 -2.11
C GLN A 118 -34.39 5.40 -2.07
N PHE A 119 -34.13 4.30 -1.33
CA PHE A 119 -32.82 3.68 -1.32
C PHE A 119 -32.40 3.25 -2.73
N LEU A 120 -33.24 2.54 -3.49
CA LEU A 120 -32.93 2.10 -4.84
C LEU A 120 -32.72 3.25 -5.82
N GLN A 121 -33.48 4.36 -5.67
CA GLN A 121 -33.30 5.57 -6.48
C GLN A 121 -31.95 6.25 -6.21
N SER A 122 -31.51 6.25 -4.95
CA SER A 122 -30.23 6.86 -4.53
C SER A 122 -29.01 5.95 -4.74
N TYR A 123 -29.24 4.63 -4.95
CA TYR A 123 -28.18 3.63 -4.98
C TYR A 123 -27.28 3.76 -6.21
N THR A 124 -25.99 3.80 -5.96
CA THR A 124 -24.96 3.65 -6.99
C THR A 124 -24.23 2.34 -6.77
N LYS A 125 -23.82 1.67 -7.85
CA LYS A 125 -23.11 0.38 -7.78
C LYS A 125 -21.93 0.47 -6.83
N SER A 126 -21.92 -0.38 -5.81
CA SER A 126 -20.92 -0.36 -4.74
C SER A 126 -20.25 -1.72 -4.59
N HIS A 127 -18.98 -1.71 -4.17
CA HIS A 127 -18.25 -2.91 -3.74
C HIS A 127 -18.32 -3.13 -2.23
N ASP A 128 -18.96 -2.22 -1.48
CA ASP A 128 -19.19 -2.37 -0.05
C ASP A 128 -20.23 -3.46 0.21
N PRO A 129 -19.88 -4.57 0.91
CA PRO A 129 -20.82 -5.65 1.22
C PRO A 129 -22.08 -5.18 1.97
N LEU A 130 -21.95 -4.16 2.85
CA LEU A 130 -23.08 -3.59 3.58
C LEU A 130 -24.12 -3.02 2.62
N LEU A 131 -23.70 -2.14 1.71
CA LEU A 131 -24.60 -1.53 0.73
C LEU A 131 -25.15 -2.55 -0.26
N GLN A 132 -24.34 -3.57 -0.63
CA GLN A 132 -24.83 -4.66 -1.48
C GLN A 132 -25.91 -5.50 -0.78
N CYS A 133 -25.76 -5.79 0.52
CA CYS A 133 -26.79 -6.49 1.27
C CYS A 133 -28.08 -5.67 1.37
N TYR A 134 -27.99 -4.40 1.61
CA TYR A 134 -29.17 -3.53 1.57
C TYR A 134 -29.79 -3.45 0.18
N TYR A 135 -28.98 -3.38 -0.88
CA TYR A 135 -29.48 -3.37 -2.25
C TYR A 135 -30.30 -4.62 -2.58
N PHE A 136 -29.80 -5.80 -2.25
CA PHE A 136 -30.54 -7.04 -2.53
C PHE A 136 -31.72 -7.24 -1.58
N ARG A 137 -31.65 -6.71 -0.35
CA ARG A 137 -32.84 -6.65 0.52
C ARG A 137 -33.91 -5.73 -0.07
N ALA A 138 -33.55 -4.56 -0.55
CA ALA A 138 -34.46 -3.65 -1.22
C ALA A 138 -35.08 -4.29 -2.47
N LYS A 139 -34.27 -4.93 -3.33
CA LYS A 139 -34.75 -5.67 -4.50
C LYS A 139 -35.74 -6.78 -4.13
N TYR A 140 -35.50 -7.50 -3.02
CA TYR A 140 -36.40 -8.55 -2.57
C TYR A 140 -37.73 -7.96 -2.12
N ASN A 141 -37.74 -6.89 -1.36
CA ASN A 141 -38.94 -6.25 -0.84
C ASN A 141 -39.75 -5.53 -1.93
N GLU A 142 -39.12 -5.05 -2.99
CA GLU A 142 -39.75 -4.42 -4.16
C GLU A 142 -40.10 -5.43 -5.27
N GLY A 143 -40.18 -6.74 -4.95
CA GLY A 143 -40.69 -7.77 -5.84
C GLY A 143 -39.68 -8.48 -6.75
N ALA A 144 -38.46 -7.99 -6.89
CA ALA A 144 -37.41 -8.60 -7.71
C ALA A 144 -36.71 -9.78 -7.00
N LYS A 145 -37.52 -10.73 -6.49
CA LYS A 145 -37.07 -11.83 -5.61
C LYS A 145 -35.97 -12.68 -6.19
N LYS A 146 -36.10 -13.11 -7.49
CA LYS A 146 -35.07 -13.92 -8.17
C LYS A 146 -33.71 -13.24 -8.22
N GLN A 147 -33.69 -11.97 -8.63
CA GLN A 147 -32.44 -11.17 -8.68
C GLN A 147 -31.82 -11.02 -7.30
N ALA A 148 -32.66 -10.77 -6.28
CA ALA A 148 -32.20 -10.62 -4.89
C ALA A 148 -31.58 -11.92 -4.36
N LEU A 149 -32.19 -13.09 -4.60
CA LEU A 149 -31.68 -14.37 -4.13
C LEU A 149 -30.36 -14.78 -4.84
N LEU A 150 -30.22 -14.50 -6.13
CA LEU A 150 -28.98 -14.72 -6.86
C LEU A 150 -27.85 -13.81 -6.30
N GLY A 151 -28.16 -12.55 -6.00
CA GLY A 151 -27.22 -11.64 -5.33
C GLY A 151 -26.87 -12.08 -3.90
N ALA A 152 -27.87 -12.52 -3.13
CA ALA A 152 -27.68 -13.09 -1.81
C ALA A 152 -26.74 -14.30 -1.83
N ARG A 153 -26.94 -15.22 -2.78
CA ARG A 153 -26.06 -16.38 -2.98
C ARG A 153 -24.60 -15.94 -3.23
N ALA A 154 -24.39 -14.97 -4.11
CA ALA A 154 -23.05 -14.45 -4.40
C ALA A 154 -22.38 -13.81 -3.17
N LEU A 155 -23.13 -13.04 -2.37
CA LEU A 155 -22.64 -12.45 -1.12
C LEU A 155 -22.42 -13.48 -0.02
N TRP A 156 -23.21 -14.56 -0.01
CA TRP A 156 -23.11 -15.60 1.01
C TRP A 156 -21.92 -16.53 0.75
N VAL A 157 -21.62 -16.89 -0.50
CA VAL A 157 -20.54 -17.84 -0.89
C VAL A 157 -19.17 -17.15 -0.80
N VAL A 158 -18.78 -16.74 0.41
CA VAL A 158 -17.47 -16.12 0.70
C VAL A 158 -16.83 -16.74 1.95
N GLY A 159 -15.52 -16.70 2.03
CA GLY A 159 -14.76 -17.33 3.12
C GLY A 159 -14.56 -16.45 4.37
N LYS A 160 -15.41 -15.45 4.58
CA LYS A 160 -15.39 -14.54 5.74
C LYS A 160 -16.82 -14.21 6.18
N SER A 161 -16.99 -13.78 7.42
CA SER A 161 -18.26 -13.23 7.87
C SER A 161 -18.62 -11.98 7.09
N GLN A 162 -19.90 -11.79 6.84
CA GLN A 162 -20.45 -10.58 6.26
C GLN A 162 -21.00 -9.68 7.36
N PRO A 163 -21.29 -8.40 7.09
CA PRO A 163 -21.99 -7.53 8.04
C PRO A 163 -23.32 -8.12 8.52
N ASP A 164 -23.69 -7.86 9.77
CA ASP A 164 -24.93 -8.38 10.39
C ASP A 164 -26.18 -7.94 9.62
N GLU A 165 -26.10 -6.80 8.94
CA GLU A 165 -27.18 -6.30 8.08
C GLU A 165 -27.50 -7.22 6.88
N CYS A 166 -26.62 -8.15 6.56
CA CYS A 166 -26.85 -9.19 5.55
C CYS A 166 -27.74 -10.34 6.08
N ASP A 167 -27.81 -10.54 7.39
CA ASP A 167 -28.50 -11.69 7.99
C ASP A 167 -29.97 -11.83 7.58
N PRO A 168 -30.78 -10.75 7.51
CA PRO A 168 -32.15 -10.87 7.03
C PRO A 168 -32.25 -11.39 5.60
N LEU A 169 -31.30 -10.97 4.73
CA LEU A 169 -31.21 -11.46 3.35
C LEU A 169 -30.78 -12.94 3.32
N PHE A 170 -29.84 -13.32 4.16
CA PHE A 170 -29.35 -14.70 4.25
C PHE A 170 -30.39 -15.66 4.83
N LYS A 171 -31.24 -15.24 5.78
CA LYS A 171 -32.37 -16.02 6.26
C LYS A 171 -33.34 -16.36 5.13
N VAL A 172 -33.66 -15.38 4.26
CA VAL A 172 -34.51 -15.60 3.11
C VAL A 172 -33.85 -16.54 2.08
N LEU A 173 -32.54 -16.37 1.86
CA LEU A 173 -31.79 -17.31 0.99
C LEU A 173 -31.82 -18.72 1.55
N GLN A 174 -31.62 -18.92 2.86
CA GLN A 174 -31.63 -20.24 3.52
C GLN A 174 -32.98 -20.95 3.41
N ALA A 175 -34.08 -20.20 3.37
CA ALA A 175 -35.43 -20.74 3.15
C ALA A 175 -35.77 -20.96 1.68
N SER A 176 -34.89 -20.67 0.75
CA SER A 176 -35.15 -20.77 -0.69
C SER A 176 -34.50 -22.00 -1.33
N THR A 177 -34.96 -22.34 -2.53
CA THR A 177 -34.39 -23.42 -3.37
C THR A 177 -32.94 -23.07 -3.84
N TYR A 178 -32.49 -21.83 -3.71
CA TYR A 178 -31.14 -21.42 -4.04
C TYR A 178 -30.12 -21.81 -2.96
N PHE A 179 -30.54 -22.25 -1.78
CA PHE A 179 -29.67 -22.69 -0.68
C PHE A 179 -29.32 -24.17 -0.80
N THR A 180 -28.57 -24.53 -1.82
CA THR A 180 -28.20 -25.92 -2.14
C THR A 180 -27.04 -26.45 -1.27
N ALA A 181 -26.86 -27.77 -1.22
CA ALA A 181 -25.69 -28.41 -0.62
C ALA A 181 -24.38 -27.88 -1.21
N GLU A 182 -24.36 -27.65 -2.53
CA GLU A 182 -23.19 -27.12 -3.23
C GLU A 182 -22.71 -25.80 -2.67
N ILE A 183 -23.58 -24.81 -2.46
CA ILE A 183 -23.16 -23.51 -1.93
C ILE A 183 -22.72 -23.59 -0.45
N ARG A 184 -23.31 -24.48 0.34
CA ARG A 184 -22.84 -24.77 1.70
C ARG A 184 -21.41 -25.27 1.69
N TRP A 185 -21.09 -26.24 0.84
CA TRP A 185 -19.74 -26.75 0.65
C TRP A 185 -18.77 -25.69 0.12
N GLN A 186 -19.19 -24.88 -0.86
CA GLN A 186 -18.36 -23.80 -1.39
C GLN A 186 -17.95 -22.80 -0.29
N ARG A 187 -18.91 -22.35 0.54
CA ARG A 187 -18.61 -21.43 1.65
C ARG A 187 -17.78 -22.08 2.73
N PHE A 188 -18.08 -23.34 3.09
CA PHE A 188 -17.31 -24.11 4.07
C PHE A 188 -15.84 -24.22 3.66
N ALA A 189 -15.59 -24.65 2.43
CA ALA A 189 -14.24 -24.74 1.89
C ALA A 189 -13.53 -23.37 1.84
N ALA A 190 -14.25 -22.32 1.46
CA ALA A 190 -13.72 -20.96 1.44
C ALA A 190 -13.38 -20.46 2.86
N ALA A 191 -14.20 -20.75 3.86
CA ALA A 191 -13.93 -20.42 5.26
C ALA A 191 -12.66 -21.12 5.76
N LEU A 192 -12.48 -22.40 5.46
CA LEU A 192 -11.27 -23.15 5.84
C LEU A 192 -10.01 -22.62 5.13
N ARG A 193 -10.10 -22.28 3.83
CA ARG A 193 -8.97 -21.64 3.12
C ARG A 193 -8.53 -20.32 3.77
N ASN A 194 -9.48 -19.58 4.33
CA ASN A 194 -9.21 -18.32 5.05
C ASN A 194 -8.92 -18.52 6.55
N ASN A 195 -8.75 -19.75 7.00
CA ASN A 195 -8.50 -20.11 8.41
C ASN A 195 -9.61 -19.62 9.37
N LYS A 196 -10.88 -19.50 8.87
CA LYS A 196 -12.05 -19.07 9.63
C LYS A 196 -12.83 -20.28 10.14
N THR A 197 -12.23 -21.02 11.08
CA THR A 197 -12.77 -22.29 11.60
C THR A 197 -14.12 -22.10 12.34
N GLY A 198 -14.35 -20.97 13.02
CA GLY A 198 -15.64 -20.65 13.64
C GLY A 198 -16.76 -20.56 12.60
N LEU A 199 -16.53 -19.84 11.48
CA LEU A 199 -17.46 -19.77 10.36
C LEU A 199 -17.70 -21.15 9.74
N ALA A 200 -16.65 -21.95 9.56
CA ALA A 200 -16.78 -23.31 9.02
C ALA A 200 -17.68 -24.18 9.92
N ARG A 201 -17.54 -24.14 11.24
CA ARG A 201 -18.42 -24.86 12.18
C ARG A 201 -19.87 -24.39 12.11
N TYR A 202 -20.09 -23.08 11.99
CA TYR A 202 -21.44 -22.55 11.78
C TYR A 202 -22.07 -23.14 10.49
N ILE A 203 -21.32 -23.13 9.37
CA ILE A 203 -21.81 -23.67 8.11
C ILE A 203 -22.05 -25.19 8.20
N GLN A 204 -21.19 -25.91 8.93
CA GLN A 204 -21.38 -27.34 9.21
C GLN A 204 -22.76 -27.61 9.87
N GLY A 205 -23.18 -26.76 10.81
CA GLY A 205 -24.51 -26.85 11.45
C GLY A 205 -25.69 -26.67 10.49
N LEU A 206 -25.47 -26.06 9.31
CA LEU A 206 -26.48 -25.88 8.28
C LEU A 206 -26.54 -27.03 7.26
N MET A 207 -25.67 -28.04 7.39
CA MET A 207 -25.59 -29.21 6.51
C MET A 207 -26.47 -30.35 7.03
N ASP A 208 -26.80 -31.32 6.16
CA ASP A 208 -27.43 -32.57 6.58
C ASP A 208 -26.45 -33.47 7.37
N SER A 209 -26.96 -34.49 8.03
CA SER A 209 -26.19 -35.34 8.94
C SER A 209 -24.97 -36.03 8.29
N ASN A 210 -25.08 -36.40 7.02
CA ASN A 210 -24.01 -37.06 6.27
C ASN A 210 -22.90 -36.05 5.89
N ASP A 211 -23.31 -34.90 5.37
CA ASP A 211 -22.40 -33.78 5.08
C ASP A 211 -21.68 -33.26 6.34
N GLN A 212 -22.38 -33.24 7.49
CA GLN A 212 -21.77 -32.86 8.78
C GLN A 212 -20.66 -33.82 9.19
N LYS A 213 -20.79 -35.13 8.97
CA LYS A 213 -19.73 -36.13 9.24
C LYS A 213 -18.49 -35.83 8.40
N THR A 214 -18.69 -35.56 7.12
CA THR A 214 -17.59 -35.23 6.19
C THR A 214 -16.94 -33.89 6.55
N ALA A 215 -17.73 -32.88 6.92
CA ALA A 215 -17.23 -31.58 7.37
C ALA A 215 -16.42 -31.69 8.68
N ARG A 216 -16.81 -32.55 9.62
CA ARG A 216 -16.01 -32.85 10.82
C ARG A 216 -14.66 -33.44 10.48
N LEU A 217 -14.60 -34.38 9.54
CA LEU A 217 -13.34 -34.95 9.05
C LEU A 217 -12.46 -33.85 8.42
N TRP A 218 -13.05 -32.98 7.58
CA TRP A 218 -12.29 -31.88 6.96
C TRP A 218 -11.75 -30.89 7.98
N LEU A 219 -12.52 -30.54 9.02
CA LEU A 219 -12.04 -29.71 10.15
C LEU A 219 -10.90 -30.38 10.92
N LYS A 220 -10.95 -31.71 11.12
CA LYS A 220 -9.86 -32.47 11.74
C LYS A 220 -8.59 -32.42 10.89
N ILE A 221 -8.70 -32.64 9.59
CA ILE A 221 -7.60 -32.57 8.63
C ILE A 221 -7.08 -31.11 8.50
N HIS A 222 -7.98 -30.10 8.57
CA HIS A 222 -7.54 -28.70 8.61
C HIS A 222 -6.62 -28.42 9.78
N LYS A 223 -6.89 -29.00 10.95
CA LYS A 223 -6.04 -28.85 12.17
C LYS A 223 -4.79 -29.69 12.11
N TYR A 224 -4.89 -30.93 11.60
CA TYR A 224 -3.86 -31.94 11.52
C TYR A 224 -3.70 -32.43 10.08
N PRO A 225 -3.09 -31.63 9.17
CA PRO A 225 -3.05 -31.96 7.75
C PRO A 225 -2.20 -33.19 7.43
N GLU A 226 -1.28 -33.58 8.31
CA GLU A 226 -0.47 -34.79 8.21
C GLU A 226 -1.29 -36.11 8.26
N LEU A 227 -2.54 -36.07 8.72
CA LEU A 227 -3.46 -37.20 8.67
C LEU A 227 -3.71 -37.71 7.26
N ILE A 228 -3.44 -36.86 6.23
CA ILE A 228 -3.55 -37.25 4.82
C ILE A 228 -2.55 -38.33 4.39
N LYS A 229 -1.55 -38.65 5.21
CA LYS A 229 -0.70 -39.84 5.02
C LYS A 229 -1.51 -41.13 4.97
N LYS A 230 -2.70 -41.14 5.61
CA LYS A 230 -3.66 -42.26 5.64
C LYS A 230 -4.86 -41.90 4.76
N PRO A 231 -4.75 -42.02 3.44
CA PRO A 231 -5.80 -41.57 2.50
C PRO A 231 -7.09 -42.39 2.59
N GLU A 232 -7.03 -43.61 3.15
CA GLU A 232 -8.21 -44.45 3.41
C GLU A 232 -9.23 -43.73 4.30
N LEU A 233 -8.81 -42.75 5.12
CA LEU A 233 -9.74 -41.93 5.91
C LEU A 233 -10.72 -41.13 5.04
N LEU A 234 -10.31 -40.78 3.81
CA LEU A 234 -11.15 -39.96 2.92
C LEU A 234 -12.24 -40.76 2.17
N GLY A 235 -12.08 -42.10 2.06
CA GLY A 235 -12.95 -42.96 1.24
C GLY A 235 -12.83 -42.65 -0.25
N LYS A 236 -12.84 -43.69 -1.10
CA LYS A 236 -12.49 -43.54 -2.52
C LYS A 236 -13.55 -42.79 -3.35
N ASN A 237 -14.82 -42.78 -2.97
CA ASN A 237 -15.91 -42.31 -3.83
C ASN A 237 -16.74 -41.13 -3.27
N LYS A 238 -16.19 -40.34 -2.38
CA LYS A 238 -16.90 -39.17 -1.86
C LYS A 238 -16.56 -37.93 -2.67
N ALA A 239 -17.55 -37.18 -3.12
CA ALA A 239 -17.38 -35.96 -3.92
C ALA A 239 -16.44 -34.93 -3.28
N GLN A 240 -16.34 -34.88 -1.94
CA GLN A 240 -15.48 -33.97 -1.20
C GLN A 240 -14.07 -34.49 -0.98
N SER A 241 -13.78 -35.78 -1.22
CA SER A 241 -12.46 -36.37 -0.93
C SER A 241 -11.30 -35.66 -1.65
N GLY A 242 -11.49 -35.34 -2.93
CA GLY A 242 -10.52 -34.59 -3.70
C GLY A 242 -10.31 -33.18 -3.18
N LEU A 243 -11.37 -32.52 -2.72
CA LEU A 243 -11.27 -31.18 -2.14
C LEU A 243 -10.56 -31.18 -0.79
N ILE A 244 -10.82 -32.20 0.06
CA ILE A 244 -10.17 -32.39 1.36
C ILE A 244 -8.69 -32.69 1.17
N PHE A 245 -8.35 -33.61 0.24
CA PHE A 245 -6.97 -33.93 -0.11
C PHE A 245 -6.22 -32.68 -0.59
N ALA A 246 -6.78 -31.97 -1.57
CA ALA A 246 -6.22 -30.74 -2.09
C ALA A 246 -6.03 -29.64 -1.02
N HIS A 247 -6.95 -29.57 -0.05
CA HIS A 247 -6.84 -28.64 1.07
C HIS A 247 -5.72 -29.04 2.05
N ALA A 248 -5.57 -30.33 2.37
CA ALA A 248 -4.51 -30.81 3.23
C ALA A 248 -3.12 -30.55 2.64
N ILE A 249 -2.94 -30.85 1.34
CA ILE A 249 -1.70 -30.54 0.62
C ILE A 249 -1.35 -29.05 0.67
N ASP A 250 -2.35 -28.17 0.41
CA ASP A 250 -2.14 -26.72 0.46
C ASP A 250 -1.70 -26.25 1.87
N ARG A 251 -2.20 -26.85 2.93
CA ARG A 251 -1.78 -26.56 4.30
C ARG A 251 -0.38 -27.06 4.60
N LEU A 252 -0.07 -28.33 4.23
CA LEU A 252 1.25 -28.92 4.40
C LEU A 252 2.34 -28.14 3.66
N ALA A 253 2.02 -27.60 2.48
CA ALA A 253 2.93 -26.78 1.70
C ALA A 253 3.46 -25.53 2.45
N ASN A 254 2.78 -25.09 3.52
CA ASN A 254 3.24 -23.98 4.35
C ASN A 254 4.19 -24.39 5.47
N THR A 255 4.06 -25.59 6.00
CA THR A 255 4.74 -26.04 7.23
C THR A 255 5.70 -27.19 6.99
N GLN A 256 5.34 -28.10 6.07
CA GLN A 256 6.05 -29.34 5.76
C GLN A 256 6.04 -29.57 4.24
N TYR A 257 6.66 -28.63 3.50
CA TYR A 257 6.57 -28.61 2.03
C TYR A 257 7.09 -29.89 1.37
N ALA A 258 8.15 -30.50 1.91
CA ALA A 258 8.71 -31.74 1.39
C ALA A 258 7.70 -32.90 1.49
N LEU A 259 7.05 -33.03 2.63
CA LEU A 259 5.97 -34.02 2.84
C LEU A 259 4.76 -33.74 1.94
N ALA A 260 4.41 -32.47 1.75
CA ALA A 260 3.32 -32.10 0.85
C ALA A 260 3.59 -32.55 -0.60
N ILE A 261 4.83 -32.39 -1.05
CA ILE A 261 5.28 -32.79 -2.39
C ILE A 261 5.29 -34.30 -2.54
N GLU A 262 5.90 -35.00 -1.57
CA GLU A 262 5.94 -36.48 -1.54
C GLU A 262 4.52 -37.08 -1.68
N ILE A 263 3.58 -36.66 -0.82
CA ILE A 263 2.22 -37.18 -0.83
C ILE A 263 1.49 -36.78 -2.14
N TRP A 264 1.71 -35.57 -2.62
CA TRP A 264 1.11 -35.06 -3.84
C TRP A 264 1.56 -35.85 -5.06
N ASP A 265 2.87 -36.03 -5.24
CA ASP A 265 3.44 -36.71 -6.40
C ASP A 265 3.04 -38.20 -6.43
N ALA A 266 2.91 -38.82 -5.25
CA ALA A 266 2.46 -40.20 -5.15
C ALA A 266 0.95 -40.42 -5.42
N ARG A 267 0.10 -39.39 -5.22
CA ARG A 267 -1.36 -39.65 -5.07
C ARG A 267 -2.29 -38.62 -5.71
N ASN A 268 -1.79 -37.61 -6.43
CA ASN A 268 -2.65 -36.57 -7.03
C ASN A 268 -3.67 -37.14 -8.04
N SER A 269 -3.33 -38.24 -8.72
CA SER A 269 -4.22 -38.95 -9.68
C SER A 269 -5.26 -39.82 -8.99
N SER A 270 -5.11 -40.14 -7.71
CA SER A 270 -6.04 -41.02 -6.98
C SER A 270 -7.35 -40.34 -6.55
N PHE A 271 -7.45 -39.02 -6.72
CA PHE A 271 -8.59 -38.24 -6.29
C PHE A 271 -9.15 -37.38 -7.42
N ALA A 272 -10.49 -37.28 -7.50
CA ALA A 272 -11.17 -36.41 -8.43
C ALA A 272 -10.97 -34.94 -8.06
N ILE A 273 -9.96 -34.28 -8.66
CA ILE A 273 -9.66 -32.87 -8.50
C ILE A 273 -9.78 -32.20 -9.86
N ASN A 274 -10.50 -31.09 -9.96
CA ASN A 274 -10.63 -30.40 -11.22
C ASN A 274 -9.28 -29.82 -11.69
N LYS A 275 -9.10 -29.68 -13.02
CA LYS A 275 -7.85 -29.25 -13.64
C LYS A 275 -7.32 -27.91 -13.08
N ALA A 276 -8.20 -26.93 -12.87
CA ALA A 276 -7.80 -25.64 -12.34
C ALA A 276 -7.22 -25.74 -10.92
N ARG A 277 -7.78 -26.60 -10.06
CA ARG A 277 -7.25 -26.82 -8.71
C ARG A 277 -5.95 -27.62 -8.71
N LEU A 278 -5.82 -28.61 -9.60
CA LEU A 278 -4.56 -29.34 -9.81
C LEU A 278 -3.45 -28.38 -10.19
N GLN A 279 -3.66 -27.55 -11.21
CA GLN A 279 -2.69 -26.54 -11.65
C GLN A 279 -2.33 -25.53 -10.54
N ALA A 280 -3.31 -25.07 -9.78
CA ALA A 280 -3.08 -24.16 -8.66
C ALA A 280 -2.23 -24.80 -7.55
N LEU A 281 -2.40 -26.09 -7.27
CA LEU A 281 -1.59 -26.81 -6.28
C LEU A 281 -0.18 -27.09 -6.79
N GLU A 282 -0.02 -27.52 -8.04
CA GLU A 282 1.30 -27.67 -8.65
C GLU A 282 2.09 -26.36 -8.58
N GLN A 283 1.47 -25.25 -8.98
CA GLN A 283 2.08 -23.93 -8.85
C GLN A 283 2.41 -23.59 -7.40
N ARG A 284 1.53 -23.92 -6.46
CA ARG A 284 1.74 -23.68 -5.03
C ARG A 284 2.95 -24.47 -4.49
N LEU A 285 3.07 -25.75 -4.83
CA LEU A 285 4.15 -26.61 -4.41
C LEU A 285 5.50 -26.19 -5.03
N ALA A 286 5.50 -25.88 -6.33
CA ALA A 286 6.69 -25.35 -7.01
C ALA A 286 7.18 -24.04 -6.39
N LEU A 287 6.26 -23.12 -6.05
CA LEU A 287 6.60 -21.88 -5.35
C LEU A 287 7.08 -22.14 -3.93
N SER A 288 6.57 -23.17 -3.23
CA SER A 288 7.05 -23.51 -1.89
C SER A 288 8.50 -23.96 -1.91
N LEU A 289 8.91 -24.82 -2.87
CA LEU A 289 10.33 -25.14 -3.11
C LEU A 289 11.18 -23.88 -3.32
N ALA A 290 10.74 -23.00 -4.20
CA ALA A 290 11.47 -21.78 -4.50
C ALA A 290 11.64 -20.85 -3.28
N TYR A 291 10.61 -20.74 -2.42
CA TYR A 291 10.68 -19.93 -1.20
C TYR A 291 11.60 -20.56 -0.14
N GLN A 292 11.71 -21.87 -0.13
CA GLN A 292 12.64 -22.60 0.76
C GLN A 292 14.05 -22.73 0.15
N ARG A 293 14.26 -22.20 -1.06
CA ARG A 293 15.54 -22.28 -1.79
C ARG A 293 15.99 -23.71 -2.07
N ASP A 294 15.01 -24.56 -2.34
CA ASP A 294 15.27 -25.96 -2.68
C ASP A 294 15.87 -26.08 -4.10
N PRO A 295 16.91 -26.90 -4.32
CA PRO A 295 17.53 -27.06 -5.63
C PRO A 295 16.56 -27.57 -6.70
N GLY A 296 15.53 -28.34 -6.34
CA GLY A 296 14.52 -28.84 -7.28
C GLY A 296 13.51 -27.78 -7.76
N ALA A 297 13.60 -26.55 -7.26
CA ALA A 297 12.60 -25.50 -7.52
C ALA A 297 12.53 -25.12 -9.01
N TYR A 298 13.66 -24.94 -9.69
CA TYR A 298 13.68 -24.57 -11.09
C TYR A 298 13.00 -25.62 -11.96
N HIS A 299 13.40 -26.88 -11.79
CA HIS A 299 12.85 -28.00 -12.56
C HIS A 299 11.34 -28.12 -12.37
N ARG A 300 10.81 -28.02 -11.12
CA ARG A 300 9.37 -28.09 -10.89
C ARG A 300 8.61 -26.88 -11.47
N LEU A 301 9.20 -25.68 -11.40
CA LEU A 301 8.62 -24.47 -11.96
C LEU A 301 8.54 -24.50 -13.49
N THR A 302 9.50 -25.14 -14.18
CA THR A 302 9.49 -25.25 -15.65
C THR A 302 8.44 -26.23 -16.17
N ARG A 303 8.06 -27.23 -15.38
CA ARG A 303 7.04 -28.23 -15.75
C ARG A 303 5.59 -27.74 -15.68
N LEU A 304 5.37 -26.53 -15.18
CA LEU A 304 4.02 -25.97 -15.05
C LEU A 304 3.43 -25.63 -16.43
N GLU A 305 2.31 -26.24 -16.79
CA GLU A 305 1.56 -25.92 -18.02
C GLU A 305 1.08 -24.45 -18.04
N VAL A 306 0.67 -23.94 -16.89
CA VAL A 306 0.21 -22.56 -16.71
C VAL A 306 1.01 -21.90 -15.61
N ALA A 307 1.63 -20.77 -15.93
CA ALA A 307 2.41 -19.99 -14.98
C ALA A 307 2.00 -18.52 -15.06
N ASP A 308 1.55 -17.97 -13.92
CA ASP A 308 1.29 -16.54 -13.79
C ASP A 308 2.60 -15.73 -13.76
N LYS A 309 2.50 -14.42 -13.83
CA LYS A 309 3.65 -13.51 -13.78
C LYS A 309 4.56 -13.79 -12.58
N LYS A 310 3.98 -14.01 -11.39
CA LYS A 310 4.73 -14.28 -10.17
C LYS A 310 5.54 -15.57 -10.29
N THR A 311 4.95 -16.61 -10.82
CA THR A 311 5.58 -17.92 -11.01
C THR A 311 6.71 -17.85 -12.02
N LYS A 312 6.52 -17.17 -13.15
CA LYS A 312 7.58 -16.92 -14.13
C LYS A 312 8.77 -16.14 -13.54
N GLU A 313 8.49 -15.10 -12.76
CA GLU A 313 9.55 -14.37 -12.05
C GLU A 313 10.29 -15.24 -11.03
N TRP A 314 9.60 -16.20 -10.38
CA TRP A 314 10.25 -17.15 -9.45
C TRP A 314 11.05 -18.24 -10.18
N ARG A 315 10.71 -18.57 -11.42
CA ARG A 315 11.55 -19.44 -12.26
C ARG A 315 12.92 -18.78 -12.48
N VAL A 316 12.97 -17.50 -12.81
CA VAL A 316 14.25 -16.76 -12.93
C VAL A 316 15.03 -16.80 -11.60
N ARG A 317 14.35 -16.58 -10.45
CA ARG A 317 15.00 -16.61 -9.13
C ARG A 317 15.54 -17.99 -8.76
N ALA A 318 14.84 -19.05 -9.14
CA ALA A 318 15.32 -20.41 -8.94
C ALA A 318 16.57 -20.70 -9.79
N ALA A 319 16.58 -20.28 -11.05
CA ALA A 319 17.77 -20.36 -11.91
C ALA A 319 18.96 -19.56 -11.36
N LEU A 320 18.71 -18.38 -10.78
CA LEU A 320 19.73 -17.56 -10.09
C LEU A 320 20.29 -18.26 -8.85
N LEU A 321 19.46 -18.97 -8.10
CA LEU A 321 19.88 -19.75 -6.94
C LEU A 321 20.81 -20.90 -7.35
N GLU A 322 20.49 -21.58 -8.44
CA GLU A 322 21.34 -22.64 -9.04
C GLU A 322 22.62 -22.09 -9.67
N GLN A 323 22.67 -20.77 -9.93
CA GLN A 323 23.70 -20.10 -10.70
C GLN A 323 23.87 -20.71 -12.11
N ASN A 324 22.80 -21.31 -12.65
CA ASN A 324 22.75 -21.78 -14.02
C ASN A 324 22.33 -20.64 -14.96
N TRP A 325 23.28 -20.06 -15.62
CA TRP A 325 23.09 -18.84 -16.41
C TRP A 325 22.31 -19.05 -17.70
N GLU A 326 22.36 -20.23 -18.28
CA GLU A 326 21.52 -20.60 -19.42
C GLU A 326 20.05 -20.69 -19.02
N HIS A 327 19.77 -21.30 -17.87
CA HIS A 327 18.42 -21.32 -17.31
C HIS A 327 17.92 -19.90 -16.99
N VAL A 328 18.80 -18.98 -16.55
CA VAL A 328 18.44 -17.58 -16.32
C VAL A 328 18.01 -16.91 -17.62
N GLU A 329 18.78 -17.07 -18.71
CA GLU A 329 18.41 -16.53 -20.03
C GLU A 329 17.05 -17.06 -20.50
N GLN A 330 16.85 -18.39 -20.44
CA GLN A 330 15.59 -19.03 -20.84
C GLN A 330 14.41 -18.54 -20.01
N ALA A 331 14.56 -18.49 -18.67
CA ALA A 331 13.49 -18.06 -17.79
C ALA A 331 13.14 -16.56 -17.96
N ILE A 332 14.11 -15.71 -18.32
CA ILE A 332 13.84 -14.31 -18.64
C ILE A 332 13.13 -14.19 -20.00
N ALA A 333 13.49 -15.00 -20.99
CA ALA A 333 12.83 -15.02 -22.29
C ALA A 333 11.33 -15.39 -22.16
N ASP A 334 10.96 -16.21 -21.19
CA ASP A 334 9.57 -16.59 -20.89
C ASP A 334 8.73 -15.48 -20.24
N LEU A 335 9.35 -14.40 -19.74
CA LEU A 335 8.62 -13.26 -19.18
C LEU A 335 7.91 -12.48 -20.31
N SER A 336 6.84 -11.75 -19.98
CA SER A 336 6.25 -10.81 -20.93
C SER A 336 7.25 -9.72 -21.34
N LYS A 337 7.17 -9.21 -22.57
CA LYS A 337 8.05 -8.13 -23.08
C LYS A 337 8.09 -6.93 -22.14
N GLU A 338 6.91 -6.49 -21.62
CA GLU A 338 6.84 -5.43 -20.60
C GLU A 338 7.66 -5.76 -19.35
N THR A 339 7.67 -7.03 -18.94
CA THR A 339 8.41 -7.46 -17.74
C THR A 339 9.90 -7.57 -18.03
N GLN A 340 10.30 -8.13 -19.17
CA GLN A 340 11.69 -8.21 -19.62
C GLN A 340 12.36 -6.83 -19.66
N ASN A 341 11.64 -5.78 -20.08
CA ASN A 341 12.14 -4.40 -20.19
C ASN A 341 12.34 -3.68 -18.86
N LYS A 342 12.03 -4.28 -17.72
CA LYS A 342 12.32 -3.69 -16.41
C LYS A 342 13.78 -3.79 -16.07
N ASP A 343 14.38 -2.73 -15.53
CA ASP A 343 15.80 -2.65 -15.16
C ASP A 343 16.30 -3.93 -14.49
N LYS A 344 15.52 -4.47 -13.58
CA LYS A 344 15.85 -5.69 -12.85
C LYS A 344 16.11 -6.87 -13.78
N TRP A 345 15.20 -7.15 -14.70
CA TRP A 345 15.33 -8.32 -15.54
C TRP A 345 16.35 -8.11 -16.66
N ARG A 346 16.51 -6.87 -17.12
CA ARG A 346 17.59 -6.48 -18.03
C ARG A 346 18.97 -6.66 -17.38
N PHE A 347 19.12 -6.28 -16.10
CA PHE A 347 20.37 -6.50 -15.37
C PHE A 347 20.70 -8.00 -15.24
N TRP A 348 19.72 -8.83 -14.86
CA TRP A 348 19.93 -10.27 -14.76
C TRP A 348 20.18 -10.94 -16.10
N LEU A 349 19.57 -10.46 -17.18
CA LEU A 349 19.89 -10.91 -18.55
C LEU A 349 21.32 -10.54 -18.90
N ALA A 350 21.76 -9.30 -18.67
CA ALA A 350 23.14 -8.89 -18.94
C ALA A 350 24.13 -9.75 -18.16
N ARG A 351 23.81 -10.05 -16.88
CA ARG A 351 24.68 -10.90 -16.07
C ARG A 351 24.73 -12.36 -16.54
N ALA A 352 23.63 -12.89 -17.06
CA ALA A 352 23.59 -14.21 -17.66
C ALA A 352 24.41 -14.24 -18.98
N LEU A 353 24.19 -13.26 -19.84
CA LEU A 353 24.95 -13.11 -21.10
C LEU A 353 26.46 -12.96 -20.86
N GLU A 354 26.87 -12.23 -19.83
CA GLU A 354 28.27 -12.12 -19.43
C GLU A 354 28.87 -13.50 -19.08
N LYS A 355 28.08 -14.34 -18.40
CA LYS A 355 28.51 -15.69 -17.97
C LYS A 355 28.41 -16.76 -19.05
N THR A 356 27.65 -16.52 -20.12
CA THR A 356 27.47 -17.40 -21.28
C THR A 356 28.28 -16.95 -22.52
N ASN A 357 29.40 -16.27 -22.29
CA ASN A 357 30.35 -15.80 -23.32
C ASN A 357 29.77 -14.78 -24.32
N LYS A 358 28.69 -14.06 -23.95
CA LYS A 358 28.08 -12.99 -24.77
C LYS A 358 28.38 -11.59 -24.16
N ALA A 359 29.63 -11.38 -23.71
CA ALA A 359 30.05 -10.21 -22.94
C ALA A 359 29.81 -8.87 -23.67
N LYS A 360 29.95 -8.80 -25.00
CA LYS A 360 29.67 -7.58 -25.78
C LYS A 360 28.22 -7.14 -25.63
N VAL A 361 27.26 -8.07 -25.76
CA VAL A 361 25.81 -7.77 -25.60
C VAL A 361 25.50 -7.36 -24.15
N ALA A 362 26.08 -8.06 -23.19
CA ALA A 362 25.96 -7.69 -21.78
C ALA A 362 26.43 -6.26 -21.52
N GLY A 363 27.56 -5.86 -22.10
CA GLY A 363 28.14 -4.53 -22.01
C GLY A 363 27.18 -3.44 -22.49
N PHE A 364 26.48 -3.64 -23.61
CA PHE A 364 25.47 -2.70 -24.09
C PHE A 364 24.32 -2.52 -23.06
N ILE A 365 23.80 -3.63 -22.52
CA ILE A 365 22.71 -3.58 -21.56
C ILE A 365 23.15 -2.87 -20.26
N TYR A 366 24.33 -3.19 -19.73
CA TYR A 366 24.87 -2.50 -18.56
C TYR A 366 25.07 -1.01 -18.81
N ASN A 367 25.53 -0.62 -20.01
CA ASN A 367 25.75 0.78 -20.37
C ASN A 367 24.42 1.56 -20.34
N GLU A 368 23.38 1.04 -20.95
CA GLU A 368 22.05 1.67 -20.89
C GLU A 368 21.50 1.74 -19.46
N LEU A 369 21.59 0.65 -18.70
CA LEU A 369 21.12 0.62 -17.32
C LEU A 369 21.88 1.59 -16.41
N SER A 370 23.19 1.80 -16.64
CA SER A 370 24.03 2.68 -15.82
C SER A 370 23.55 4.13 -15.80
N THR A 371 22.74 4.53 -16.78
CA THR A 371 22.13 5.87 -16.84
C THR A 371 20.87 6.00 -15.98
N ASN A 372 20.38 4.92 -15.38
CA ASN A 372 19.17 4.92 -14.57
C ASN A 372 19.47 5.12 -13.10
N ARG A 373 18.69 6.02 -12.43
CA ARG A 373 18.72 6.21 -10.98
C ARG A 373 17.93 5.11 -10.29
N SER A 374 18.47 3.89 -10.33
CA SER A 374 17.85 2.71 -9.74
C SER A 374 18.90 1.78 -9.14
N PHE A 375 18.48 0.86 -8.29
CA PHE A 375 19.38 -0.16 -7.71
C PHE A 375 20.17 -0.91 -8.79
N TYR A 376 19.49 -1.37 -9.83
CA TYR A 376 20.13 -2.11 -10.93
C TYR A 376 20.93 -1.20 -11.86
N GLY A 377 20.55 0.07 -11.99
CA GLY A 377 21.36 1.08 -12.66
C GLY A 377 22.70 1.31 -11.95
N TYR A 378 22.66 1.43 -10.64
CA TYR A 378 23.90 1.61 -9.85
C TYR A 378 24.77 0.35 -9.81
N LEU A 379 24.16 -0.84 -9.79
CA LEU A 379 24.91 -2.08 -9.98
C LEU A 379 25.61 -2.13 -11.34
N SER A 380 24.92 -1.70 -12.40
CA SER A 380 25.46 -1.65 -13.76
C SER A 380 26.59 -0.62 -13.89
N ALA A 381 26.42 0.58 -13.33
CA ALA A 381 27.45 1.60 -13.28
C ALA A 381 28.70 1.09 -12.52
N ASN A 382 28.49 0.43 -11.38
CA ASN A 382 29.59 -0.17 -10.61
C ASN A 382 30.34 -1.27 -11.38
N LYS A 383 29.64 -2.07 -12.19
CA LYS A 383 30.23 -3.09 -13.08
C LYS A 383 31.13 -2.46 -14.15
N LEU A 384 30.75 -1.29 -14.65
CA LEU A 384 31.46 -0.57 -15.72
C LEU A 384 32.52 0.42 -15.20
N GLY A 385 32.65 0.58 -13.87
CA GLY A 385 33.49 1.61 -13.26
C GLY A 385 33.03 3.04 -13.56
N LYS A 386 31.72 3.24 -13.80
CA LYS A 386 31.11 4.55 -14.09
C LYS A 386 30.51 5.20 -12.86
N ASP A 387 30.42 6.53 -12.92
CA ASP A 387 29.70 7.31 -11.91
C ASP A 387 28.19 6.98 -11.92
N TYR A 388 27.57 7.14 -10.75
CA TYR A 388 26.13 6.94 -10.62
C TYR A 388 25.36 8.15 -11.16
N GLN A 389 24.24 7.87 -11.85
CA GLN A 389 23.33 8.93 -12.29
C GLN A 389 22.59 9.55 -11.08
N LEU A 390 23.08 10.71 -10.67
CA LEU A 390 22.61 11.45 -9.51
C LEU A 390 22.24 12.90 -9.87
N SER A 391 22.00 13.19 -11.16
CA SER A 391 21.57 14.52 -11.60
C SER A 391 20.25 14.92 -10.93
N ASP A 392 20.16 16.17 -10.58
CA ASP A 392 19.00 16.77 -9.93
C ASP A 392 18.36 17.78 -10.90
N TYR A 393 17.10 17.58 -11.23
CA TYR A 393 16.30 18.46 -12.07
C TYR A 393 15.05 18.88 -11.31
N PRO A 394 15.15 19.92 -10.46
CA PRO A 394 14.03 20.41 -9.67
C PRO A 394 12.84 20.82 -10.53
N ILE A 395 11.64 20.61 -10.01
CA ILE A 395 10.41 21.09 -10.65
C ILE A 395 10.47 22.62 -10.75
N GLN A 396 10.33 23.13 -11.97
CA GLN A 396 10.22 24.57 -12.23
C GLN A 396 8.75 24.96 -12.22
N VAL A 397 8.36 25.81 -11.27
CA VAL A 397 7.02 26.39 -11.14
C VAL A 397 7.19 27.87 -10.85
N SER A 398 6.61 28.76 -11.67
CA SER A 398 6.62 30.19 -11.38
C SER A 398 5.76 30.49 -10.15
N GLU A 399 6.10 31.54 -9.43
CA GLU A 399 5.33 31.95 -8.24
C GLU A 399 3.88 32.29 -8.62
N GLU A 400 3.68 32.97 -9.74
CA GLU A 400 2.35 33.28 -10.26
C GLU A 400 1.51 32.01 -10.49
N LEU A 401 2.09 30.99 -11.14
CA LEU A 401 1.39 29.72 -11.39
C LEU A 401 1.04 29.00 -10.09
N LEU A 402 1.94 29.08 -9.11
CA LEU A 402 1.74 28.48 -7.80
C LEU A 402 0.66 29.20 -6.99
N GLU A 403 0.65 30.53 -7.00
CA GLU A 403 -0.40 31.33 -6.35
C GLU A 403 -1.78 31.07 -6.99
N ASN A 404 -1.86 31.06 -8.32
CA ASN A 404 -3.08 30.70 -9.02
C ASN A 404 -3.57 29.30 -8.66
N PHE A 405 -2.65 28.34 -8.50
CA PHE A 405 -2.99 26.98 -8.10
C PHE A 405 -3.54 26.90 -6.68
N LYS A 406 -2.96 27.64 -5.72
CA LYS A 406 -3.44 27.74 -4.34
C LYS A 406 -4.88 28.27 -4.25
N GLN A 407 -5.28 29.14 -5.19
CA GLN A 407 -6.63 29.73 -5.26
C GLN A 407 -7.67 28.79 -5.85
N THR A 408 -7.30 27.63 -6.37
CA THR A 408 -8.29 26.66 -6.86
C THR A 408 -9.15 26.10 -5.69
N ALA A 409 -10.41 25.82 -5.98
CA ALA A 409 -11.42 25.48 -4.96
C ALA A 409 -10.96 24.36 -4.01
N ASP A 410 -10.44 23.27 -4.54
CA ASP A 410 -9.99 22.13 -3.71
C ASP A 410 -8.81 22.50 -2.80
N PHE A 411 -7.85 23.31 -3.25
CA PHE A 411 -6.67 23.69 -2.46
C PHE A 411 -6.94 24.83 -1.48
N ARG A 412 -7.91 25.70 -1.74
CA ARG A 412 -8.44 26.62 -0.72
C ARG A 412 -9.04 25.86 0.47
N VAL A 413 -9.75 24.77 0.23
CA VAL A 413 -10.25 23.89 1.31
C VAL A 413 -9.11 23.26 2.10
N VAL A 414 -8.02 22.84 1.43
CA VAL A 414 -6.82 22.33 2.14
C VAL A 414 -6.22 23.41 3.02
N ALA A 415 -6.04 24.62 2.49
CA ALA A 415 -5.45 25.73 3.24
C ALA A 415 -6.28 26.09 4.48
N GLU A 416 -7.61 26.13 4.39
CA GLU A 416 -8.48 26.40 5.54
C GLU A 416 -8.39 25.31 6.60
N TRP A 417 -8.33 24.01 6.21
CA TRP A 417 -8.12 22.93 7.18
C TRP A 417 -6.77 23.02 7.90
N LEU A 418 -5.71 23.49 7.20
CA LEU A 418 -4.40 23.69 7.83
C LEU A 418 -4.41 24.84 8.82
N VAL A 419 -5.04 25.98 8.46
CA VAL A 419 -5.17 27.13 9.37
C VAL A 419 -5.96 26.77 10.62
N LEU A 420 -6.94 25.86 10.52
CA LEU A 420 -7.73 25.36 11.63
C LEU A 420 -7.04 24.21 12.41
N ASP A 421 -5.78 23.87 12.10
CA ASP A 421 -5.03 22.74 12.67
C ASP A 421 -5.74 21.37 12.52
N ARG A 422 -6.49 21.20 11.42
CA ARG A 422 -7.23 19.98 11.09
C ARG A 422 -6.45 19.12 10.05
N LEU A 423 -5.24 18.65 10.45
CA LEU A 423 -4.32 17.93 9.54
C LEU A 423 -4.93 16.70 8.88
N ARG A 424 -5.78 15.96 9.58
CA ARG A 424 -6.43 14.75 9.02
C ARG A 424 -7.39 15.11 7.89
N GLU A 425 -8.20 16.15 8.09
CA GLU A 425 -9.14 16.69 7.12
C GLU A 425 -8.39 17.27 5.92
N ALA A 426 -7.33 18.03 6.18
CA ALA A 426 -6.45 18.59 5.14
C ALA A 426 -5.80 17.50 4.28
N LYS A 427 -5.23 16.45 4.87
CA LYS A 427 -4.66 15.30 4.14
C LYS A 427 -5.70 14.57 3.31
N ARG A 428 -6.91 14.36 3.84
CA ARG A 428 -8.01 13.73 3.11
C ARG A 428 -8.43 14.56 1.89
N GLN A 429 -8.57 15.89 2.06
CA GLN A 429 -8.90 16.81 0.98
C GLN A 429 -7.77 16.87 -0.06
N TRP A 430 -6.51 16.87 0.38
CA TRP A 430 -5.34 16.85 -0.51
C TRP A 430 -5.40 15.66 -1.48
N TRP A 431 -5.57 14.46 -0.96
CA TRP A 431 -5.60 13.27 -1.80
C TRP A 431 -6.82 13.22 -2.71
N TYR A 432 -7.96 13.69 -2.24
CA TYR A 432 -9.16 13.85 -3.07
C TYR A 432 -8.91 14.82 -4.23
N ALA A 433 -8.24 15.95 -3.99
CA ALA A 433 -7.88 16.93 -5.01
C ALA A 433 -6.87 16.35 -6.02
N VAL A 434 -5.79 15.73 -5.52
CA VAL A 434 -4.70 15.20 -6.37
C VAL A 434 -5.18 14.10 -7.32
N GLU A 435 -6.20 13.33 -6.97
CA GLU A 435 -6.78 12.32 -7.87
C GLU A 435 -7.42 12.89 -9.14
N LYS A 436 -7.80 14.14 -9.13
CA LYS A 436 -8.43 14.84 -10.27
C LYS A 436 -7.41 15.56 -11.18
N LEU A 437 -6.15 15.67 -10.72
CA LEU A 437 -5.14 16.49 -11.40
C LEU A 437 -4.46 15.73 -12.55
N ASN A 438 -4.11 16.46 -13.59
CA ASN A 438 -3.20 15.99 -14.62
C ASN A 438 -1.73 16.04 -14.13
N LYS A 439 -0.80 15.44 -14.92
CA LYS A 439 0.61 15.33 -14.54
C LYS A 439 1.26 16.68 -14.22
N LYS A 440 1.01 17.74 -15.00
CA LYS A 440 1.57 19.07 -14.76
C LYS A 440 1.06 19.65 -13.43
N GLN A 441 -0.25 19.57 -13.20
CA GLN A 441 -0.87 20.05 -11.96
C GLN A 441 -0.38 19.27 -10.71
N ILE A 442 -0.13 17.95 -10.84
CA ILE A 442 0.45 17.16 -9.74
C ILE A 442 1.86 17.66 -9.38
N LEU A 443 2.66 18.10 -10.35
CA LEU A 443 3.98 18.69 -10.07
C LEU A 443 3.85 20.02 -9.31
N ILE A 444 2.90 20.89 -9.69
CA ILE A 444 2.62 22.13 -8.96
C ILE A 444 2.17 21.80 -7.52
N ALA A 445 1.26 20.83 -7.37
CA ALA A 445 0.82 20.38 -6.04
C ALA A 445 2.01 19.88 -5.19
N ALA A 446 2.94 19.10 -5.76
CA ALA A 446 4.12 18.65 -5.03
C ALA A 446 5.00 19.82 -4.55
N ARG A 447 5.18 20.85 -5.38
CA ARG A 447 5.89 22.09 -5.00
C ARG A 447 5.14 22.84 -3.91
N TYR A 448 3.81 22.92 -4.00
CA TYR A 448 2.98 23.54 -2.96
C TYR A 448 3.10 22.79 -1.62
N ALA A 449 3.03 21.45 -1.62
CA ALA A 449 3.24 20.67 -0.40
C ALA A 449 4.64 20.91 0.21
N GLN A 450 5.66 21.09 -0.61
CA GLN A 450 7.00 21.42 -0.15
C GLN A 450 7.05 22.81 0.51
N GLN A 451 6.36 23.84 -0.03
CA GLN A 451 6.25 25.15 0.61
C GLN A 451 5.51 25.13 1.95
N LEU A 452 4.64 24.15 2.15
CA LEU A 452 3.93 23.94 3.40
C LEU A 452 4.72 23.12 4.42
N ASP A 453 6.00 22.82 4.14
CA ASP A 453 6.83 21.89 4.93
C ASP A 453 6.17 20.51 5.13
N TRP A 454 5.35 20.13 4.18
CA TRP A 454 4.60 18.88 4.20
C TRP A 454 5.35 17.77 3.45
N THR A 455 6.53 17.47 3.94
CA THR A 455 7.54 16.62 3.30
C THR A 455 6.99 15.28 2.82
N GLU A 456 6.31 14.53 3.68
CA GLU A 456 5.71 13.25 3.30
C GLU A 456 4.73 13.42 2.11
N ILE A 457 3.88 14.44 2.18
CA ILE A 457 2.88 14.71 1.16
C ILE A 457 3.53 15.14 -0.16
N ALA A 458 4.56 15.98 -0.12
CA ALA A 458 5.32 16.39 -1.29
C ALA A 458 5.95 15.16 -2.00
N ILE A 459 6.61 14.30 -1.24
CA ILE A 459 7.25 13.07 -1.73
C ILE A 459 6.24 12.13 -2.40
N PHE A 460 5.08 11.89 -1.78
CA PHE A 460 4.08 11.00 -2.37
C PHE A 460 3.30 11.64 -3.51
N THR A 461 3.13 12.96 -3.48
CA THR A 461 2.47 13.70 -4.57
C THR A 461 3.30 13.64 -5.85
N ILE A 462 4.60 13.97 -5.79
CA ILE A 462 5.48 13.90 -6.97
C ILE A 462 5.58 12.47 -7.54
N ALA A 463 5.53 11.45 -6.68
CA ALA A 463 5.53 10.05 -7.10
C ALA A 463 4.32 9.68 -7.95
N LYS A 464 3.14 10.29 -7.72
CA LYS A 464 1.94 10.10 -8.58
C LYS A 464 2.16 10.63 -10.01
N ALA A 465 2.94 11.69 -10.19
CA ALA A 465 3.34 12.19 -11.50
C ALA A 465 4.40 11.30 -12.18
N LYS A 466 4.97 10.32 -11.47
CA LYS A 466 6.12 9.51 -11.91
C LYS A 466 7.30 10.40 -12.32
N TYR A 467 7.48 11.54 -11.65
CA TYR A 467 8.64 12.41 -11.86
C TYR A 467 9.70 12.10 -10.81
N TRP A 468 10.83 11.58 -11.26
CA TRP A 468 11.85 11.02 -10.38
C TRP A 468 13.09 11.91 -10.24
N ASP A 469 13.16 13.01 -10.98
CA ASP A 469 14.39 13.78 -11.17
C ASP A 469 14.55 14.97 -10.22
N ASP A 470 13.50 15.42 -9.54
CA ASP A 470 13.62 16.35 -8.41
C ASP A 470 14.14 15.60 -7.18
N VAL A 471 15.45 15.53 -7.08
CA VAL A 471 16.12 14.78 -6.00
C VAL A 471 16.01 15.52 -4.67
N ALA A 472 16.07 16.85 -4.70
CA ALA A 472 15.98 17.66 -3.50
C ALA A 472 14.63 17.49 -2.78
N LEU A 473 13.52 17.55 -3.52
CA LEU A 473 12.18 17.31 -2.97
C LEU A 473 11.98 15.86 -2.48
N ARG A 474 12.48 14.89 -3.26
CA ARG A 474 12.28 13.47 -2.97
C ARG A 474 13.15 12.91 -1.85
N PHE A 475 14.29 13.55 -1.60
CA PHE A 475 15.29 13.16 -0.61
C PHE A 475 15.72 14.37 0.23
N PRO A 476 14.81 14.92 1.03
CA PRO A 476 15.10 16.07 1.89
C PRO A 476 16.13 15.73 2.96
N ILE A 477 16.83 16.77 3.44
CA ILE A 477 17.79 16.65 4.55
C ILE A 477 17.14 17.32 5.77
N GLU A 478 16.36 16.56 6.51
CA GLU A 478 15.76 17.00 7.79
C GLU A 478 16.47 16.34 8.96
N TYR A 479 16.31 16.87 10.17
CA TYR A 479 16.93 16.35 11.41
C TYR A 479 18.45 16.19 11.32
N LYS A 480 19.15 17.02 10.53
CA LYS A 480 20.57 16.84 10.18
C LYS A 480 21.44 16.58 11.41
N ASN A 481 21.40 17.47 12.40
CA ASN A 481 22.24 17.36 13.59
C ASN A 481 21.96 16.06 14.38
N MET A 482 20.68 15.66 14.49
CA MET A 482 20.31 14.42 15.19
C MET A 482 20.85 13.19 14.45
N VAL A 483 20.69 13.15 13.13
CA VAL A 483 21.15 12.03 12.29
C VAL A 483 22.67 11.94 12.34
N GLU A 484 23.39 13.04 12.14
CA GLU A 484 24.87 13.08 12.16
C GLU A 484 25.43 12.70 13.53
N ASN A 485 24.85 13.20 14.62
CA ASN A 485 25.28 12.88 15.98
C ASN A 485 25.10 11.38 16.28
N HIS A 486 23.94 10.78 15.94
CA HIS A 486 23.72 9.35 16.18
C HIS A 486 24.51 8.47 15.21
N ALA A 487 24.77 8.93 13.98
CA ALA A 487 25.66 8.26 13.04
C ALA A 487 27.09 8.16 13.59
N LYS A 488 27.64 9.28 14.06
CA LYS A 488 28.97 9.35 14.68
C LYS A 488 29.06 8.50 15.95
N LEU A 489 28.09 8.65 16.87
CA LEU A 489 28.05 7.89 18.13
C LEU A 489 27.98 6.37 17.92
N ARG A 490 27.40 5.92 16.82
CA ARG A 490 27.21 4.51 16.52
C ARG A 490 28.14 3.96 15.45
N GLU A 491 29.07 4.79 14.95
CA GLU A 491 30.01 4.43 13.87
C GLU A 491 29.30 3.81 12.65
N ILE A 492 28.20 4.45 12.23
CA ILE A 492 27.45 4.05 11.04
C ILE A 492 27.33 5.25 10.10
N PRO A 493 27.25 5.03 8.77
CA PRO A 493 27.06 6.14 7.84
C PRO A 493 25.72 6.85 8.07
N ALA A 494 25.74 8.18 8.17
CA ALA A 494 24.52 9.01 8.28
C ALA A 494 23.57 8.77 7.11
N THR A 495 24.12 8.48 5.93
CA THR A 495 23.38 8.14 4.72
C THR A 495 22.49 6.90 4.88
N MET A 496 22.91 5.93 5.71
CA MET A 496 22.10 4.74 6.01
C MET A 496 20.91 5.10 6.90
N ILE A 497 21.08 5.97 7.90
CA ILE A 497 19.99 6.46 8.74
C ILE A 497 18.97 7.20 7.87
N TYR A 498 19.42 8.11 7.01
CA TYR A 498 18.56 8.80 6.06
C TYR A 498 17.83 7.85 5.09
N GLY A 499 18.54 6.85 4.57
CA GLY A 499 17.96 5.83 3.70
C GLY A 499 16.83 5.05 4.39
N LEU A 500 17.01 4.72 5.67
CA LEU A 500 16.00 4.07 6.51
C LEU A 500 14.80 5.00 6.77
N ILE A 501 15.01 6.21 7.29
CA ILE A 501 13.94 7.20 7.53
C ILE A 501 13.12 7.43 6.27
N ARG A 502 13.81 7.64 5.15
CA ARG A 502 13.14 7.87 3.85
C ARG A 502 12.29 6.69 3.41
N ARG A 503 12.73 5.46 3.69
CA ARG A 503 11.99 4.24 3.32
C ARG A 503 10.86 3.93 4.29
N GLU A 504 11.04 4.18 5.58
CA GLU A 504 10.10 3.83 6.64
C GLU A 504 8.91 4.79 6.71
N SER A 505 9.17 6.09 6.71
CA SER A 505 8.14 7.09 6.97
C SER A 505 8.05 8.22 5.95
N ALA A 506 9.02 8.34 5.02
CA ALA A 506 9.18 9.54 4.21
C ALA A 506 9.19 10.83 5.05
N PHE A 507 9.86 10.79 6.21
CA PHE A 507 10.00 11.87 7.20
C PHE A 507 8.72 12.21 7.97
N ASN A 508 7.70 11.36 7.98
CA ASN A 508 6.53 11.59 8.83
C ASN A 508 6.79 11.12 10.27
N GLU A 509 6.98 12.06 11.20
CA GLU A 509 7.16 11.75 12.64
C GLU A 509 5.96 10.99 13.23
N LYS A 510 4.75 11.28 12.75
CA LYS A 510 3.52 10.68 13.26
C LYS A 510 3.12 9.42 12.50
N ALA A 511 4.03 8.85 11.69
CA ALA A 511 3.75 7.64 10.94
C ALA A 511 3.41 6.48 11.87
N LEU A 512 2.28 5.82 11.60
CA LEU A 512 1.79 4.64 12.30
C LEU A 512 1.43 3.56 11.29
N SER A 513 2.15 2.43 11.33
CA SER A 513 1.85 1.32 10.44
C SER A 513 0.63 0.50 10.92
N PRO A 514 -0.03 -0.27 10.04
CA PRO A 514 -1.14 -1.16 10.43
C PRO A 514 -0.79 -2.18 11.52
N VAL A 515 0.51 -2.51 11.66
CA VAL A 515 1.01 -3.45 12.68
C VAL A 515 1.56 -2.74 13.92
N GLY A 516 1.49 -1.41 13.97
CA GLY A 516 1.82 -0.61 15.15
C GLY A 516 3.25 -0.08 15.23
N ALA A 517 4.05 -0.15 14.14
CA ALA A 517 5.34 0.53 14.06
C ALA A 517 5.17 2.06 14.02
N ARG A 518 6.07 2.82 14.63
CA ARG A 518 5.88 4.25 14.94
C ARG A 518 7.06 5.12 14.59
N GLY A 519 6.74 6.34 14.14
CA GLY A 519 7.68 7.44 13.95
C GLY A 519 8.57 7.31 12.73
N LEU A 520 9.60 8.14 12.67
CA LEU A 520 10.50 8.33 11.53
C LEU A 520 11.14 7.02 11.03
N MET A 521 11.62 6.18 11.94
CA MET A 521 12.30 4.91 11.65
C MET A 521 11.42 3.68 11.94
N GLN A 522 10.10 3.86 12.13
CA GLN A 522 9.09 2.81 12.29
C GLN A 522 9.45 1.76 13.36
N ILE A 523 9.74 2.20 14.57
CA ILE A 523 10.10 1.31 15.67
C ILE A 523 8.86 0.63 16.24
N MET A 524 8.89 -0.69 16.32
CA MET A 524 7.84 -1.47 16.99
C MET A 524 7.89 -1.23 18.51
N PRO A 525 6.74 -1.09 19.21
CA PRO A 525 6.72 -0.85 20.65
C PRO A 525 7.51 -1.87 21.49
N GLY A 526 7.49 -3.15 21.09
CA GLY A 526 8.29 -4.21 21.74
C GLY A 526 9.79 -3.98 21.58
N THR A 527 10.21 -3.63 20.35
CA THR A 527 11.62 -3.31 20.05
C THR A 527 12.05 -2.04 20.78
N GLY A 528 11.20 -1.01 20.83
CA GLY A 528 11.47 0.22 21.58
C GLY A 528 11.73 -0.03 23.09
N LYS A 529 10.93 -0.91 23.70
CA LYS A 529 11.14 -1.32 25.10
C LYS A 529 12.46 -2.07 25.30
N GLN A 530 12.84 -2.94 24.37
CA GLN A 530 14.12 -3.66 24.44
C GLN A 530 15.30 -2.70 24.32
N ILE A 531 15.23 -1.73 23.38
CA ILE A 531 16.26 -0.73 23.20
C ILE A 531 16.39 0.18 24.44
N ALA A 532 15.26 0.63 24.98
CA ALA A 532 15.25 1.46 26.19
C ALA A 532 15.96 0.76 27.36
N ARG A 533 15.67 -0.54 27.57
CA ARG A 533 16.38 -1.33 28.59
C ARG A 533 17.89 -1.44 28.32
N ALA A 534 18.28 -1.68 27.07
CA ALA A 534 19.68 -1.80 26.68
C ALA A 534 20.44 -0.47 26.84
N LEU A 535 19.75 0.67 26.70
CA LEU A 535 20.29 2.01 26.90
C LEU A 535 20.13 2.52 28.36
N GLN A 536 19.56 1.71 29.27
CA GLN A 536 19.23 2.07 30.66
C GLN A 536 18.29 3.28 30.76
N GLU A 537 17.36 3.41 29.81
CA GLU A 537 16.40 4.52 29.72
C GLU A 537 14.98 4.06 29.98
N ARG A 538 14.09 5.01 30.35
CA ARG A 538 12.65 4.76 30.46
C ARG A 538 11.92 5.23 29.19
N LEU A 539 11.29 4.33 28.50
CA LEU A 539 10.25 4.65 27.52
C LEU A 539 8.91 4.72 28.25
N HIS A 540 8.51 5.93 28.69
CA HIS A 540 7.32 6.13 29.55
C HIS A 540 6.04 5.57 28.94
N ASN A 541 5.84 5.77 27.63
CA ASN A 541 4.71 5.20 26.91
C ASN A 541 5.06 4.98 25.45
N GLN A 542 4.15 4.33 24.73
CA GLN A 542 4.35 4.06 23.31
C GLN A 542 4.31 5.31 22.42
N THR A 543 3.74 6.43 22.89
CA THR A 543 3.67 7.69 22.14
C THR A 543 5.04 8.40 22.10
N GLY A 544 5.93 8.12 23.03
CA GLY A 544 7.33 8.60 22.99
C GLY A 544 8.11 8.17 21.74
N LEU A 545 7.65 7.10 21.05
CA LEU A 545 8.21 6.70 19.76
C LEU A 545 7.82 7.62 18.59
N PHE A 546 6.93 8.60 18.78
CA PHE A 546 6.66 9.67 17.81
C PHE A 546 7.55 10.91 18.00
N ASP A 547 8.32 10.95 19.08
CA ASP A 547 9.35 11.98 19.27
C ASP A 547 10.53 11.68 18.33
N ALA A 548 10.92 12.68 17.52
CA ALA A 548 11.93 12.51 16.48
C ALA A 548 13.29 12.11 17.07
N SER A 549 13.71 12.74 18.19
CA SER A 549 15.00 12.48 18.84
C SER A 549 15.07 11.05 19.37
N THR A 550 14.06 10.63 20.12
CA THR A 550 13.94 9.24 20.64
C THR A 550 13.91 8.23 19.51
N ASN A 551 13.15 8.52 18.45
CA ASN A 551 12.96 7.59 17.34
C ASN A 551 14.23 7.40 16.52
N ILE A 552 14.94 8.49 16.17
CA ILE A 552 16.23 8.42 15.45
C ILE A 552 17.28 7.72 16.31
N LYS A 553 17.39 8.07 17.59
CA LYS A 553 18.28 7.41 18.56
C LYS A 553 18.08 5.90 18.60
N TYR A 554 16.83 5.47 18.76
CA TYR A 554 16.48 4.05 18.85
C TYR A 554 16.66 3.32 17.52
N GLY A 555 16.28 3.96 16.42
CA GLY A 555 16.45 3.38 15.08
C GLY A 555 17.91 3.19 14.71
N ALA A 556 18.77 4.19 14.99
CA ALA A 556 20.20 4.10 14.77
C ALA A 556 20.85 3.02 15.64
N TYR A 557 20.47 2.93 16.92
CA TYR A 557 20.92 1.88 17.83
C TYR A 557 20.54 0.48 17.30
N TYR A 558 19.28 0.30 16.92
CA TYR A 558 18.79 -0.99 16.43
C TYR A 558 19.47 -1.38 15.12
N TYR A 559 19.67 -0.43 14.20
CA TYR A 559 20.36 -0.69 12.95
C TYR A 559 21.82 -1.09 13.19
N LYS A 560 22.55 -0.38 14.08
CA LYS A 560 23.93 -0.76 14.47
C LYS A 560 23.97 -2.16 15.08
N HIS A 561 23.06 -2.47 15.99
CA HIS A 561 22.96 -3.81 16.58
C HIS A 561 22.79 -4.91 15.51
N LEU A 562 21.93 -4.67 14.52
CA LEU A 562 21.77 -5.60 13.40
C LEU A 562 23.01 -5.67 12.51
N LEU A 563 23.68 -4.54 12.27
CA LEU A 563 24.90 -4.50 11.48
C LEU A 563 26.01 -5.33 12.13
N ASP A 564 26.16 -5.22 13.45
CA ASP A 564 27.11 -6.01 14.23
C ASP A 564 26.74 -7.49 14.23
N GLN A 565 25.47 -7.83 14.47
CA GLN A 565 24.96 -9.19 14.43
C GLN A 565 25.27 -9.89 13.10
N PHE A 566 25.30 -9.15 12.01
CA PHE A 566 25.59 -9.65 10.66
C PHE A 566 27.01 -9.28 10.16
N ASN A 567 27.95 -9.06 11.07
CA ASN A 567 29.38 -8.85 10.78
C ASN A 567 29.64 -7.73 9.73
N GLY A 568 28.96 -6.59 9.89
CA GLY A 568 29.09 -5.44 9.00
C GLY A 568 28.48 -5.62 7.60
N ARG A 569 27.63 -6.64 7.37
CA ARG A 569 26.98 -6.89 6.07
C ARG A 569 25.72 -6.03 5.94
N TYR A 570 25.83 -4.90 5.26
CA TYR A 570 24.73 -3.94 5.05
C TYR A 570 23.45 -4.60 4.52
N VAL A 571 23.58 -5.46 3.51
CA VAL A 571 22.45 -6.18 2.89
C VAL A 571 21.64 -6.97 3.93
N LEU A 572 22.34 -7.68 4.81
CA LEU A 572 21.72 -8.50 5.84
C LEU A 572 21.10 -7.66 6.96
N ALA A 573 21.80 -6.61 7.39
CA ALA A 573 21.29 -5.70 8.42
C ALA A 573 20.02 -4.98 7.95
N VAL A 574 20.02 -4.46 6.72
CA VAL A 574 18.85 -3.80 6.10
C VAL A 574 17.68 -4.78 5.93
N ALA A 575 17.95 -6.01 5.47
CA ALA A 575 16.92 -7.04 5.37
C ALA A 575 16.35 -7.42 6.74
N ALA A 576 17.20 -7.49 7.77
CA ALA A 576 16.81 -7.82 9.13
C ALA A 576 16.02 -6.70 9.81
N TYR A 577 16.28 -5.46 9.47
CA TYR A 577 15.50 -4.31 9.95
C TYR A 577 14.02 -4.43 9.53
N ASN A 578 13.76 -4.85 8.29
CA ASN A 578 12.40 -5.00 7.76
C ASN A 578 11.76 -6.35 8.12
N ALA A 579 12.48 -7.48 7.94
CA ALA A 579 11.91 -8.82 8.07
C ALA A 579 12.15 -9.49 9.45
N GLY A 580 13.00 -8.89 10.26
CA GLY A 580 13.49 -9.44 11.51
C GLY A 580 14.70 -10.37 11.34
N PRO A 581 15.65 -10.37 12.32
CA PRO A 581 16.92 -11.10 12.22
C PRO A 581 16.73 -12.63 12.10
N ARG A 582 15.73 -13.20 12.77
CA ARG A 582 15.43 -14.64 12.69
C ARG A 582 15.13 -15.10 11.25
N LYS A 583 14.39 -14.30 10.48
CA LYS A 583 14.09 -14.61 9.07
C LYS A 583 15.32 -14.52 8.21
N VAL A 584 16.14 -13.49 8.40
CA VAL A 584 17.40 -13.32 7.64
C VAL A 584 18.35 -14.47 7.92
N GLN A 585 18.49 -14.93 9.17
CA GLN A 585 19.28 -16.13 9.51
C GLN A 585 18.79 -17.38 8.77
N GLN A 586 17.47 -17.56 8.63
CA GLN A 586 16.90 -18.67 7.84
C GLN A 586 17.22 -18.55 6.33
N TRP A 587 17.47 -17.34 5.85
CA TRP A 587 17.78 -17.06 4.45
C TRP A 587 19.28 -17.00 4.15
N LEU A 588 20.15 -17.28 5.10
CA LEU A 588 21.57 -17.41 4.81
C LEU A 588 21.83 -18.61 3.89
N PRO A 589 22.87 -18.57 3.04
CA PRO A 589 23.26 -19.71 2.24
C PRO A 589 23.61 -20.94 3.09
N GLY A 590 23.47 -22.13 2.54
CA GLY A 590 23.81 -23.37 3.25
C GLY A 590 25.32 -23.55 3.39
N LYS A 591 25.98 -24.08 2.36
CA LYS A 591 27.40 -24.48 2.42
C LYS A 591 28.37 -23.50 1.77
N THR A 592 27.96 -22.83 0.69
CA THR A 592 28.82 -21.95 -0.10
C THR A 592 28.38 -20.49 0.00
N PRO A 593 29.31 -19.52 -0.02
CA PRO A 593 28.94 -18.11 -0.08
C PRO A 593 28.10 -17.81 -1.35
N LEU A 594 27.24 -16.81 -1.25
CA LEU A 594 26.39 -16.39 -2.34
C LEU A 594 26.59 -14.89 -2.61
N ALA A 595 26.70 -14.52 -3.87
CA ALA A 595 26.80 -13.11 -4.27
C ALA A 595 25.59 -12.33 -3.73
N ALA A 596 25.85 -11.16 -3.12
CA ALA A 596 24.83 -10.42 -2.39
C ALA A 596 23.65 -9.97 -3.26
N ASP A 597 23.88 -9.65 -4.54
CA ASP A 597 22.82 -9.28 -5.48
C ASP A 597 21.88 -10.46 -5.80
N ILE A 598 22.43 -11.68 -5.95
CA ILE A 598 21.63 -12.90 -6.07
C ILE A 598 20.87 -13.11 -4.77
N TRP A 599 21.54 -13.02 -3.61
CA TRP A 599 20.89 -13.20 -2.31
C TRP A 599 19.71 -12.26 -2.10
N ILE A 600 19.85 -10.97 -2.49
CA ILE A 600 18.76 -9.98 -2.44
C ILE A 600 17.59 -10.44 -3.32
N GLU A 601 17.86 -10.83 -4.57
CA GLU A 601 16.81 -11.17 -5.53
C GLU A 601 16.02 -12.42 -5.13
N ILE A 602 16.65 -13.37 -4.44
CA ILE A 602 15.99 -14.61 -3.99
C ILE A 602 15.39 -14.52 -2.59
N ILE A 603 15.39 -13.37 -1.92
CA ILE A 603 14.64 -13.18 -0.66
C ILE A 603 13.17 -13.57 -0.90
N PRO A 604 12.56 -14.46 -0.09
CA PRO A 604 11.17 -14.89 -0.32
C PRO A 604 10.14 -13.77 -0.24
N PHE A 605 10.36 -12.77 0.63
CA PHE A 605 9.44 -11.65 0.84
C PHE A 605 9.64 -10.54 -0.19
N LYS A 606 8.63 -10.32 -1.03
CA LYS A 606 8.65 -9.26 -2.06
C LYS A 606 8.92 -7.88 -1.46
N GLU A 607 8.32 -7.59 -0.31
CA GLU A 607 8.51 -6.32 0.41
C GLU A 607 9.96 -6.13 0.81
N THR A 608 10.57 -7.15 1.44
CA THR A 608 11.96 -7.08 1.90
C THR A 608 12.96 -6.95 0.76
N ARG A 609 12.73 -7.64 -0.39
CA ARG A 609 13.55 -7.42 -1.60
C ARG A 609 13.55 -5.96 -2.04
N ALA A 610 12.34 -5.38 -2.16
CA ALA A 610 12.18 -3.99 -2.57
C ALA A 610 12.73 -3.01 -1.51
N TYR A 611 12.61 -3.37 -0.23
CA TYR A 611 13.12 -2.59 0.89
C TYR A 611 14.64 -2.47 0.84
N VAL A 612 15.35 -3.60 0.74
CA VAL A 612 16.82 -3.63 0.66
C VAL A 612 17.32 -2.80 -0.51
N SER A 613 16.80 -3.07 -1.71
CA SER A 613 17.19 -2.31 -2.92
C SER A 613 16.95 -0.81 -2.76
N ALA A 614 15.82 -0.41 -2.15
CA ALA A 614 15.48 1.00 -1.96
C ALA A 614 16.42 1.68 -0.93
N VAL A 615 16.64 1.08 0.24
CA VAL A 615 17.49 1.67 1.29
C VAL A 615 18.93 1.88 0.80
N LEU A 616 19.51 0.88 0.13
CA LEU A 616 20.86 0.99 -0.41
C LEU A 616 20.96 2.05 -1.50
N THR A 617 19.97 2.13 -2.40
CA THR A 617 19.88 3.18 -3.41
C THR A 617 19.76 4.56 -2.77
N TYR A 618 18.90 4.70 -1.76
CA TYR A 618 18.69 5.95 -1.05
C TYR A 618 19.96 6.41 -0.32
N ALA A 619 20.69 5.50 0.29
CA ALA A 619 21.96 5.82 0.95
C ALA A 619 22.96 6.47 -0.01
N LEU A 620 23.09 5.99 -1.25
CA LEU A 620 23.96 6.60 -2.26
C LEU A 620 23.44 7.98 -2.73
N ILE A 621 22.11 8.14 -2.84
CA ILE A 621 21.52 9.44 -3.18
C ILE A 621 21.80 10.43 -2.04
N TYR A 622 21.62 10.04 -0.77
CA TYR A 622 21.93 10.89 0.38
C TYR A 622 23.41 11.20 0.49
N GLN A 623 24.31 10.28 0.08
CA GLN A 623 25.74 10.59 0.03
C GLN A 623 26.01 11.82 -0.86
N LYS A 624 25.44 11.86 -2.06
CA LYS A 624 25.55 13.01 -2.96
C LYS A 624 24.88 14.25 -2.38
N ARG A 625 23.69 14.11 -1.79
CA ARG A 625 22.92 15.20 -1.17
C ARG A 625 23.67 15.87 0.01
N LEU A 626 24.41 15.09 0.77
CA LEU A 626 25.21 15.54 1.92
C LEU A 626 26.63 16.00 1.54
N GLY A 627 27.00 15.94 0.26
CA GLY A 627 28.37 16.26 -0.18
C GLY A 627 29.43 15.25 0.30
N LEU A 628 29.02 14.04 0.67
CA LEU A 628 29.89 12.98 1.17
C LEU A 628 30.38 12.09 0.02
N THR A 629 31.50 11.40 0.26
CA THR A 629 32.12 10.43 -0.65
C THR A 629 32.42 9.12 0.08
N GLY A 630 32.93 8.11 -0.60
CA GLY A 630 33.48 6.88 -0.02
C GLY A 630 32.55 5.66 -0.07
N LEU A 631 31.23 5.81 -0.11
CA LEU A 631 30.32 4.66 -0.27
C LEU A 631 30.02 4.39 -1.74
N THR A 632 30.08 3.12 -2.10
CA THR A 632 29.69 2.62 -3.43
C THR A 632 28.83 1.37 -3.30
N MET A 633 28.20 0.94 -4.37
CA MET A 633 27.49 -0.35 -4.37
C MET A 633 28.41 -1.50 -3.94
N LYS A 634 29.69 -1.46 -4.30
CA LYS A 634 30.67 -2.49 -3.90
C LYS A 634 30.79 -2.62 -2.37
N ASN A 635 30.67 -1.53 -1.62
CA ASN A 635 30.69 -1.60 -0.16
C ASN A 635 29.46 -2.31 0.39
N PHE A 636 28.30 -2.14 -0.25
CA PHE A 636 27.04 -2.71 0.19
C PHE A 636 26.88 -4.19 -0.18
N ILE A 637 27.29 -4.59 -1.41
CA ILE A 637 27.01 -5.92 -1.99
C ILE A 637 28.16 -6.91 -1.80
N ARG A 638 28.75 -6.98 -0.61
CA ARG A 638 29.72 -8.02 -0.26
C ARG A 638 29.03 -9.37 -0.14
N ASP A 639 29.69 -10.44 -0.61
CA ASP A 639 29.15 -11.80 -0.61
C ASP A 639 28.62 -12.21 0.76
N VAL A 640 27.51 -12.92 0.73
CA VAL A 640 26.83 -13.43 1.92
C VAL A 640 27.44 -14.78 2.30
N ALA A 641 28.06 -14.82 3.48
CA ALA A 641 28.65 -16.05 4.00
C ALA A 641 27.57 -17.11 4.32
N PRO A 642 27.94 -18.40 4.29
CA PRO A 642 27.08 -19.47 4.73
C PRO A 642 26.65 -19.32 6.19
N ARG A 643 25.56 -19.99 6.53
CA ARG A 643 25.14 -20.12 7.93
C ARG A 643 26.24 -20.87 8.70
N LYS A 644 26.69 -20.32 9.84
CA LYS A 644 27.52 -21.08 10.77
C LYS A 644 26.67 -22.23 11.32
N GLU A 645 27.22 -23.42 11.30
CA GLU A 645 26.62 -24.63 11.93
C GLU A 645 26.41 -24.44 13.42
#